data_1be8688f62add50a399469e0623d3ee2
#
_entry.id   1be8688f62add50a399469e0623d3ee2
#
_cell.length_a   1.000
_cell.length_b   1.000
_cell.length_c   1.000
_cell.angle_alpha   90.00
_cell.angle_beta   90.00
_cell.angle_gamma   90.00
#
_symmetry.space_group_name_H-M   'P 1'
#
loop_
_entity.id
_entity.type
_entity.pdbx_description
1 polymer ?
#
loop_
_entity_poly.entity_id
_entity_poly.type
_entity_poly.pdbx_seq_one_letter_code
_entity_poly.pdbx_strand_id
1 'polypeptide(L)'
;MKIKTFIGKRLALALLVSAGAVQAQAEVPTVTVTATREKEKISETPISVGVISQQSIQVTKPTHPLEILGQVPGVSISVTNGEGHQTAIRQGFTTSPVYLFLEDGIPIRATGNFNHNALYEVNIPGAGGVEVIRGPGSALHGSDAIGGIVNVLTKTPRANSGQDLSIEVGEHGYRRLLGGFDSGSLSGGALRADINLTHTDGWRLKTGFDRQSLNLRWDADPDDRTIVKTILGFTKIDQETGANSALPWDLFQNDPTVNLRSPAYRKVDAFRLSTAIERDLGQGSLLSLTPYFRSNKMDLNGSFNFTGDARIENSEVFSLGLLAKYRKNLNDSMRSRVIIGLDLDHSPSSRKENKIALTSTSRGPNSLYTQYTGYSVGDQMYHYEVVYQSASPYVHYEISPSEHLRVTAGLRYDSARYEMDNSREAGYFTVSGREYYSPNDASASFSRLSPKLGATYALSPDRHVYVSYNQGFRTPSESQLFRGGRSAAGGTQTTRRAEALALFSASASLKAIKAHQYEIGLRGAADQWNYDIVAYALTKKDDLLSQRDDTGYSVQTNNGTTEHKGLEIGLGRSLTARIRLDAALSFAKHTYKDWVTSSVDYSGKEIESSPRFLGNARLTLRPVERVMTQLEWVRIGSYYLDAGNSYGKYAGHDLFNLRASVSIAKQTSGFLRVMNLTDKRYADSASQSSASGGLYSPGLPRTVYAGIESRW
;
A
#
# COMPACT_ATOMS: atom_id res chain seq x y z
N MET A 1 11.51 -42.38 46.87
CA MET A 1 12.64 -42.02 47.77
C MET A 1 13.31 -40.75 47.23
N LYS A 2 13.22 -39.71 48.05
CA LYS A 2 13.94 -38.42 48.01
C LYS A 2 13.81 -37.44 46.78
N ILE A 3 12.96 -36.49 47.06
CA ILE A 3 12.91 -35.10 46.63
C ILE A 3 14.28 -34.41 46.82
N LYS A 4 14.72 -33.58 45.85
CA LYS A 4 15.59 -32.43 46.12
C LYS A 4 15.12 -31.20 45.34
N THR A 5 14.52 -30.34 46.13
CA THR A 5 14.30 -28.92 45.91
C THR A 5 15.59 -28.18 45.57
N PHE A 6 15.60 -27.27 44.59
CA PHE A 6 16.59 -26.22 44.50
C PHE A 6 15.94 -24.84 44.39
N ILE A 7 16.38 -24.02 45.31
CA ILE A 7 15.98 -22.73 45.81
C ILE A 7 16.20 -21.64 44.76
N GLY A 8 15.23 -20.73 44.70
CA GLY A 8 15.29 -19.51 43.94
C GLY A 8 16.38 -18.54 44.41
N LYS A 9 16.98 -17.84 43.48
CA LYS A 9 17.70 -16.59 43.73
C LYS A 9 16.91 -15.42 43.16
N ARG A 10 16.35 -14.61 44.08
CA ARG A 10 15.78 -13.30 43.78
C ARG A 10 16.94 -12.37 43.33
N LEU A 11 16.92 -11.91 42.10
CA LEU A 11 17.74 -10.80 41.66
C LEU A 11 16.95 -9.51 41.93
N ALA A 12 17.24 -8.86 43.05
CA ALA A 12 16.81 -7.50 43.34
C ALA A 12 17.72 -6.54 42.56
N LEU A 13 17.19 -5.95 41.47
CA LEU A 13 17.86 -4.90 40.74
C LEU A 13 17.57 -3.56 41.42
N ALA A 14 18.51 -3.07 42.22
CA ALA A 14 18.47 -1.72 42.83
C ALA A 14 18.73 -0.68 41.72
N LEU A 15 17.71 0.05 41.33
CA LEU A 15 17.80 1.23 40.45
C LEU A 15 18.23 2.45 41.27
N LEU A 16 19.48 2.83 41.18
CA LEU A 16 19.95 4.15 41.59
C LEU A 16 19.52 5.18 40.54
N VAL A 17 18.51 5.97 40.87
CA VAL A 17 18.05 7.10 40.08
C VAL A 17 18.93 8.31 40.45
N SER A 18 19.87 8.68 39.57
CA SER A 18 20.44 10.02 39.56
C SER A 18 19.66 10.88 38.59
N ALA A 19 18.88 11.82 39.08
CA ALA A 19 18.10 12.77 38.32
C ALA A 19 19.01 13.81 37.65
N GLY A 20 19.32 13.59 36.38
CA GLY A 20 19.73 14.64 35.46
C GLY A 20 18.58 14.85 34.48
N ALA A 21 17.82 15.92 34.65
CA ALA A 21 16.71 16.27 33.77
C ALA A 21 17.26 16.77 32.43
N VAL A 22 17.44 15.85 31.46
CA VAL A 22 17.45 16.18 30.03
C VAL A 22 16.02 16.05 29.59
N GLN A 23 15.35 17.17 29.36
CA GLN A 23 14.05 17.21 28.70
C GLN A 23 14.22 16.69 27.30
N ALA A 24 13.96 15.38 27.09
CA ALA A 24 13.73 14.82 25.77
C ALA A 24 12.33 15.28 25.32
N GLN A 25 12.28 16.40 24.59
CA GLN A 25 11.08 16.79 23.87
C GLN A 25 10.67 15.62 22.95
N ALA A 26 9.47 15.10 23.14
CA ALA A 26 8.88 14.16 22.20
C ALA A 26 8.70 14.90 20.86
N GLU A 27 9.54 14.61 19.88
CA GLU A 27 9.34 15.13 18.53
C GLU A 27 8.06 14.52 17.95
N VAL A 28 6.98 15.28 18.05
CA VAL A 28 5.78 15.03 17.25
C VAL A 28 6.12 15.43 15.82
N PRO A 29 5.83 14.60 14.79
CA PRO A 29 5.95 15.02 13.41
C PRO A 29 5.09 16.27 13.20
N THR A 30 5.75 17.41 13.07
CA THR A 30 5.07 18.71 13.04
C THR A 30 4.53 19.06 11.67
N VAL A 31 4.96 18.35 10.61
CA VAL A 31 4.69 18.72 9.22
C VAL A 31 4.26 17.51 8.41
N THR A 32 3.23 17.67 7.60
CA THR A 32 2.86 16.78 6.50
C THR A 32 2.95 17.55 5.19
N VAL A 33 3.13 16.83 4.11
CA VAL A 33 3.23 17.40 2.78
C VAL A 33 2.06 16.99 1.88
N THR A 34 1.53 15.80 2.10
CA THR A 34 0.62 15.16 1.13
C THR A 34 -0.83 15.60 1.27
N ALA A 35 -1.25 15.98 2.48
CA ALA A 35 -2.66 16.22 2.77
C ALA A 35 -3.26 17.42 2.00
N THR A 36 -2.44 18.39 1.63
CA THR A 36 -2.86 19.61 0.90
C THR A 36 -2.00 19.89 -0.34
N ARG A 37 -1.05 19.01 -0.67
CA ARG A 37 0.03 19.24 -1.66
C ARG A 37 0.92 20.45 -1.31
N GLU A 38 0.92 20.85 -0.05
CA GLU A 38 1.74 21.92 0.53
C GLU A 38 2.32 21.43 1.86
N LYS A 39 3.49 21.97 2.26
CA LYS A 39 4.01 21.75 3.60
C LYS A 39 3.08 22.41 4.62
N GLU A 40 2.44 21.62 5.46
CA GLU A 40 1.46 22.10 6.43
C GLU A 40 1.63 21.40 7.78
N LYS A 41 1.28 22.09 8.86
CA LYS A 41 1.23 21.47 10.19
C LYS A 41 0.10 20.45 10.24
N ILE A 42 0.39 19.25 10.73
CA ILE A 42 -0.64 18.19 10.91
C ILE A 42 -1.78 18.72 11.79
N SER A 43 -1.48 19.52 12.80
CA SER A 43 -2.47 20.13 13.69
C SER A 43 -3.50 21.01 12.98
N GLU A 44 -3.15 21.62 11.85
CA GLU A 44 -4.02 22.51 11.08
C GLU A 44 -4.79 21.79 9.96
N THR A 45 -4.48 20.51 9.72
CA THR A 45 -5.04 19.73 8.60
C THR A 45 -6.28 18.96 9.04
N PRO A 46 -7.48 19.20 8.46
CA PRO A 46 -8.72 18.51 8.88
C PRO A 46 -8.89 17.15 8.19
N ILE A 47 -7.86 16.29 8.26
CA ILE A 47 -7.86 14.92 7.74
C ILE A 47 -6.90 14.07 8.55
N SER A 48 -7.17 12.76 8.60
CA SER A 48 -6.29 11.79 9.26
C SER A 48 -5.03 11.56 8.45
N VAL A 49 -3.88 11.90 9.02
CA VAL A 49 -2.55 11.65 8.43
C VAL A 49 -1.70 10.87 9.41
N GLY A 50 -1.19 9.71 8.98
CA GLY A 50 -0.13 8.99 9.68
C GLY A 50 1.22 9.35 9.07
N VAL A 51 2.21 9.66 9.89
CA VAL A 51 3.58 9.93 9.43
C VAL A 51 4.53 8.92 10.04
N ILE A 52 5.27 8.25 9.19
CA ILE A 52 6.34 7.33 9.54
C ILE A 52 7.65 8.04 9.23
N SER A 53 8.41 8.34 10.26
CA SER A 53 9.68 9.07 10.13
C SER A 53 10.78 8.18 9.56
N GLN A 54 11.82 8.82 9.01
CA GLN A 54 13.06 8.14 8.62
C GLN A 54 13.65 7.33 9.77
N GLN A 55 13.60 7.86 11.00
CA GLN A 55 14.08 7.15 12.20
C GLN A 55 13.27 5.86 12.44
N SER A 56 11.94 5.88 12.27
CA SER A 56 11.11 4.68 12.39
C SER A 56 11.49 3.62 11.35
N ILE A 57 11.77 4.03 10.10
CA ILE A 57 12.25 3.13 9.05
C ILE A 57 13.61 2.53 9.41
N GLN A 58 14.54 3.35 9.93
CA GLN A 58 15.88 2.91 10.35
C GLN A 58 15.86 1.93 11.53
N VAL A 59 14.94 2.13 12.48
CA VAL A 59 14.77 1.21 13.63
C VAL A 59 14.09 -0.09 13.18
N THR A 60 13.05 0.02 12.36
CA THR A 60 12.29 -1.15 11.89
C THR A 60 13.09 -1.99 10.89
N LYS A 61 13.87 -1.34 10.00
CA LYS A 61 14.60 -1.97 8.89
C LYS A 61 13.70 -2.93 8.09
N PRO A 62 12.54 -2.44 7.57
CA PRO A 62 11.50 -3.31 7.05
C PRO A 62 12.02 -4.16 5.88
N THR A 63 11.66 -5.44 5.88
CA THR A 63 11.85 -6.35 4.75
C THR A 63 10.64 -6.34 3.83
N HIS A 64 9.48 -5.95 4.37
CA HIS A 64 8.21 -5.85 3.65
C HIS A 64 7.43 -4.61 4.12
N PRO A 65 6.62 -3.95 3.27
CA PRO A 65 5.79 -2.79 3.66
C PRO A 65 4.89 -3.03 4.89
N LEU A 66 4.47 -4.27 5.14
CA LEU A 66 3.72 -4.66 6.33
C LEU A 66 4.34 -4.17 7.64
N GLU A 67 5.66 -4.31 7.78
CA GLU A 67 6.37 -4.04 9.04
C GLU A 67 6.36 -2.55 9.42
N ILE A 68 6.14 -1.67 8.46
CA ILE A 68 6.19 -0.23 8.69
C ILE A 68 4.81 0.42 8.60
N LEU A 69 3.97 0.04 7.63
CA LEU A 69 2.65 0.63 7.45
C LEU A 69 1.67 0.22 8.56
N GLY A 70 1.81 -0.98 9.12
CA GLY A 70 1.05 -1.42 10.29
C GLY A 70 1.27 -0.58 11.55
N GLN A 71 2.25 0.31 11.57
CA GLN A 71 2.50 1.28 12.65
C GLN A 71 1.55 2.49 12.61
N VAL A 72 0.72 2.61 11.56
CA VAL A 72 -0.31 3.66 11.42
C VAL A 72 -1.68 3.08 11.81
N PRO A 73 -2.47 3.74 12.68
CA PRO A 73 -3.80 3.27 13.04
C PRO A 73 -4.70 3.05 11.82
N GLY A 74 -5.44 1.95 11.78
CA GLY A 74 -6.36 1.64 10.68
C GLY A 74 -5.70 1.18 9.38
N VAL A 75 -4.38 0.96 9.38
CA VAL A 75 -3.62 0.47 8.23
C VAL A 75 -3.07 -0.92 8.51
N SER A 76 -3.26 -1.83 7.58
CA SER A 76 -2.64 -3.16 7.61
C SER A 76 -2.32 -3.63 6.21
N ILE A 77 -1.41 -4.56 6.12
CA ILE A 77 -1.00 -5.21 4.87
C ILE A 77 -0.95 -6.71 5.10
N SER A 78 -1.51 -7.47 4.16
CA SER A 78 -1.36 -8.92 4.07
C SER A 78 -0.32 -9.23 3.01
N VAL A 79 0.62 -10.12 3.31
CA VAL A 79 1.66 -10.57 2.38
C VAL A 79 1.07 -11.57 1.38
N THR A 80 1.38 -11.40 0.09
CA THR A 80 0.97 -12.32 -0.97
C THR A 80 2.16 -13.07 -1.57
N ASN A 81 3.11 -13.42 -0.74
CA ASN A 81 4.45 -13.98 -1.02
C ASN A 81 5.41 -12.98 -1.70
N GLY A 82 6.69 -13.11 -1.37
CA GLY A 82 7.73 -12.19 -1.83
C GLY A 82 7.41 -10.75 -1.46
N GLU A 83 7.56 -9.85 -2.41
CA GLU A 83 7.26 -8.42 -2.28
C GLU A 83 5.75 -8.08 -2.45
N GLY A 84 4.93 -9.06 -2.83
CA GLY A 84 3.51 -8.84 -3.11
C GLY A 84 2.69 -8.58 -1.86
N HIS A 85 1.70 -7.68 -1.98
CA HIS A 85 0.87 -7.27 -0.84
C HIS A 85 -0.59 -6.96 -1.20
N GLN A 86 -1.46 -7.07 -0.22
CA GLN A 86 -2.82 -6.54 -0.22
C GLN A 86 -2.94 -5.51 0.89
N THR A 87 -3.39 -4.32 0.56
CA THR A 87 -3.51 -3.21 1.50
C THR A 87 -4.91 -3.14 2.09
N ALA A 88 -5.00 -2.77 3.36
CA ALA A 88 -6.23 -2.44 4.06
C ALA A 88 -6.05 -1.08 4.76
N ILE A 89 -6.78 -0.06 4.31
CA ILE A 89 -6.91 1.24 4.97
C ILE A 89 -8.39 1.53 5.06
N ARG A 90 -8.97 1.47 6.27
CA ARG A 90 -10.41 1.67 6.51
C ARG A 90 -11.33 0.73 5.71
N GLN A 91 -10.80 -0.36 5.20
CA GLN A 91 -11.50 -1.41 4.43
C GLN A 91 -10.86 -2.74 4.76
N GLY A 92 -11.44 -3.86 4.28
CA GLY A 92 -10.81 -5.18 4.35
C GLY A 92 -9.59 -5.32 3.44
N PHE A 93 -8.82 -6.38 3.62
CA PHE A 93 -7.75 -6.74 2.69
C PHE A 93 -8.33 -6.99 1.31
N THR A 94 -7.82 -6.28 0.31
CA THR A 94 -8.38 -6.34 -1.04
C THR A 94 -7.30 -6.23 -2.10
N THR A 95 -7.56 -6.85 -3.26
CA THR A 95 -6.82 -6.63 -4.50
C THR A 95 -7.48 -5.57 -5.38
N SER A 96 -8.58 -4.96 -4.94
CA SER A 96 -9.16 -3.81 -5.64
C SER A 96 -8.23 -2.61 -5.51
N PRO A 97 -7.89 -1.91 -6.60
CA PRO A 97 -6.99 -0.75 -6.56
C PRO A 97 -7.72 0.51 -6.06
N VAL A 98 -8.10 0.50 -4.79
CA VAL A 98 -8.82 1.60 -4.10
C VAL A 98 -7.90 2.45 -3.22
N TYR A 99 -6.60 2.26 -3.37
CA TYR A 99 -5.54 3.03 -2.69
C TYR A 99 -4.62 3.65 -3.72
N LEU A 100 -4.26 4.91 -3.52
CA LEU A 100 -3.30 5.60 -4.36
C LEU A 100 -1.91 5.53 -3.73
N PHE A 101 -0.95 5.01 -4.47
CA PHE A 101 0.44 4.92 -4.05
C PHE A 101 1.28 5.95 -4.78
N LEU A 102 2.03 6.76 -4.02
CA LEU A 102 2.83 7.86 -4.51
C LEU A 102 4.31 7.71 -4.10
N GLU A 103 5.20 8.25 -4.92
CA GLU A 103 6.57 8.59 -4.53
C GLU A 103 6.76 10.09 -4.72
N ASP A 104 7.07 10.81 -3.63
CA ASP A 104 7.17 12.28 -3.59
C ASP A 104 5.98 13.02 -4.24
N GLY A 105 4.77 12.51 -4.07
CA GLY A 105 3.54 13.10 -4.59
C GLY A 105 3.16 12.69 -6.01
N ILE A 106 4.00 11.91 -6.71
CA ILE A 106 3.73 11.40 -8.06
C ILE A 106 3.16 9.98 -7.96
N PRO A 107 2.03 9.65 -8.62
CA PRO A 107 1.52 8.29 -8.69
C PRO A 107 2.56 7.32 -9.23
N ILE A 108 2.80 6.21 -8.51
CA ILE A 108 3.81 5.20 -8.88
C ILE A 108 3.45 4.57 -10.23
N ARG A 109 2.14 4.32 -10.46
CA ARG A 109 1.58 3.80 -11.72
C ARG A 109 0.48 4.72 -12.24
N ALA A 110 0.16 4.59 -13.52
CA ALA A 110 -1.00 5.26 -14.11
C ALA A 110 -2.31 4.76 -13.46
N THR A 111 -3.20 5.69 -13.09
CA THR A 111 -4.48 5.36 -12.45
C THR A 111 -5.47 4.64 -13.38
N GLY A 112 -5.28 4.75 -14.69
CA GLY A 112 -6.04 3.99 -15.69
C GLY A 112 -5.67 2.50 -15.79
N ASN A 113 -4.55 2.08 -15.18
CA ASN A 113 -4.05 0.73 -15.21
C ASN A 113 -4.29 0.02 -13.86
N PHE A 114 -4.22 -1.33 -13.88
CA PHE A 114 -4.43 -2.10 -12.66
C PHE A 114 -3.32 -1.84 -11.63
N ASN A 115 -3.67 -1.38 -10.44
CA ASN A 115 -2.75 -0.80 -9.47
C ASN A 115 -3.11 -1.14 -8.02
N HIS A 116 -2.98 -2.39 -7.57
CA HIS A 116 -3.32 -2.74 -6.19
C HIS A 116 -2.13 -2.96 -5.25
N ASN A 117 -0.92 -3.09 -5.77
CA ASN A 117 0.27 -3.49 -5.00
C ASN A 117 1.56 -2.78 -5.46
N ALA A 118 1.47 -1.51 -5.88
CA ALA A 118 2.60 -0.78 -6.45
C ALA A 118 3.73 -0.45 -5.44
N LEU A 119 3.55 -0.65 -4.14
CA LEU A 119 4.57 -0.32 -3.13
C LEU A 119 5.87 -1.12 -3.29
N TYR A 120 5.84 -2.27 -3.95
CA TYR A 120 7.09 -2.99 -4.23
C TYR A 120 7.97 -2.28 -5.28
N GLU A 121 7.46 -1.30 -6.02
CA GLU A 121 8.25 -0.53 -6.99
C GLU A 121 9.03 0.63 -6.36
N VAL A 122 8.85 0.90 -5.07
CA VAL A 122 9.56 1.96 -4.36
C VAL A 122 10.50 1.40 -3.30
N ASN A 123 11.58 2.12 -3.01
CA ASN A 123 12.61 1.71 -2.06
C ASN A 123 12.24 2.17 -0.63
N ILE A 124 11.26 1.53 -0.01
CA ILE A 124 10.84 1.88 1.37
C ILE A 124 12.00 1.78 2.39
N PRO A 125 12.86 0.73 2.39
CA PRO A 125 14.00 0.68 3.33
C PRO A 125 14.98 1.84 3.19
N GLY A 126 15.09 2.42 1.98
CA GLY A 126 15.92 3.59 1.69
C GLY A 126 15.19 4.93 1.78
N ALA A 127 13.90 4.95 2.15
CA ALA A 127 13.10 6.16 2.14
C ALA A 127 13.44 7.15 3.27
N GLY A 128 13.13 8.43 3.06
CA GLY A 128 13.20 9.50 4.05
C GLY A 128 11.97 9.57 4.97
N GLY A 129 10.88 8.91 4.59
CA GLY A 129 9.64 8.84 5.37
C GLY A 129 8.50 8.26 4.55
N VAL A 130 7.37 8.00 5.22
CA VAL A 130 6.12 7.62 4.56
C VAL A 130 4.98 8.40 5.18
N GLU A 131 4.13 9.01 4.35
CA GLU A 131 2.89 9.63 4.78
C GLU A 131 1.70 8.78 4.34
N VAL A 132 0.74 8.58 5.23
CA VAL A 132 -0.48 7.81 4.95
C VAL A 132 -1.69 8.67 5.25
N ILE A 133 -2.42 9.06 4.20
CA ILE A 133 -3.74 9.66 4.35
C ILE A 133 -4.75 8.52 4.47
N ARG A 134 -5.61 8.57 5.49
CA ARG A 134 -6.64 7.56 5.73
C ARG A 134 -7.99 8.09 5.28
N GLY A 135 -8.61 7.40 4.31
CA GLY A 135 -9.86 7.80 3.67
C GLY A 135 -9.69 8.55 2.35
N PRO A 136 -10.80 9.05 1.76
CA PRO A 136 -10.80 9.61 0.42
C PRO A 136 -9.93 10.86 0.27
N GLY A 137 -9.04 10.83 -0.72
CA GLY A 137 -8.15 11.93 -1.10
C GLY A 137 -8.35 12.46 -2.52
N SER A 138 -9.42 12.04 -3.21
CA SER A 138 -9.62 12.34 -4.63
C SER A 138 -9.76 13.82 -4.96
N ALA A 139 -10.24 14.64 -4.03
CA ALA A 139 -10.35 16.09 -4.23
C ALA A 139 -9.00 16.80 -4.48
N LEU A 140 -7.88 16.13 -4.23
CA LEU A 140 -6.54 16.64 -4.58
C LEU A 140 -5.78 15.68 -5.50
N HIS A 141 -5.97 14.36 -5.38
CA HIS A 141 -5.13 13.37 -6.02
C HIS A 141 -5.83 12.55 -7.12
N GLY A 142 -7.16 12.73 -7.31
CA GLY A 142 -7.92 12.08 -8.37
C GLY A 142 -8.31 10.63 -8.06
N SER A 143 -8.36 9.80 -9.11
CA SER A 143 -8.77 8.40 -9.04
C SER A 143 -7.92 7.55 -8.09
N ASP A 144 -8.47 6.42 -7.63
CA ASP A 144 -7.89 5.39 -6.77
C ASP A 144 -7.71 5.79 -5.29
N ALA A 145 -7.80 7.07 -4.94
CA ALA A 145 -7.70 7.56 -3.57
C ALA A 145 -9.03 7.42 -2.79
N ILE A 146 -9.60 6.21 -2.72
CA ILE A 146 -10.86 5.94 -2.00
C ILE A 146 -10.59 5.58 -0.53
N GLY A 147 -9.80 4.56 -0.28
CA GLY A 147 -9.49 4.08 1.08
C GLY A 147 -8.36 4.84 1.71
N GLY A 148 -7.44 5.37 0.91
CA GLY A 148 -6.31 6.14 1.39
C GLY A 148 -5.24 6.39 0.32
N ILE A 149 -4.22 7.13 0.76
CA ILE A 149 -3.03 7.44 -0.03
C ILE A 149 -1.81 7.06 0.79
N VAL A 150 -0.85 6.38 0.17
CA VAL A 150 0.46 6.11 0.76
C VAL A 150 1.50 6.83 -0.09
N ASN A 151 2.20 7.80 0.49
CA ASN A 151 3.24 8.58 -0.19
C ASN A 151 4.60 8.27 0.44
N VAL A 152 5.47 7.64 -0.32
CA VAL A 152 6.85 7.36 0.07
C VAL A 152 7.71 8.55 -0.30
N LEU A 153 8.43 9.11 0.67
CA LEU A 153 9.27 10.29 0.49
C LEU A 153 10.73 9.87 0.35
N THR A 154 11.41 10.35 -0.67
CA THR A 154 12.85 10.16 -0.82
C THR A 154 13.62 10.96 0.22
N LYS A 155 14.83 10.50 0.60
CA LYS A 155 15.70 11.25 1.51
C LYS A 155 16.14 12.56 0.87
N THR A 156 16.07 13.64 1.66
CA THR A 156 16.64 14.93 1.26
C THR A 156 18.17 14.86 1.30
N PRO A 157 18.87 15.41 0.28
CA PRO A 157 20.32 15.53 0.32
C PRO A 157 20.79 16.29 1.57
N ARG A 158 21.88 15.83 2.19
CA ARG A 158 22.49 16.48 3.35
C ARG A 158 23.37 17.66 2.89
N ALA A 159 23.44 18.70 3.73
CA ALA A 159 24.32 19.84 3.48
C ALA A 159 25.82 19.46 3.48
N ASN A 160 26.20 18.46 4.26
CA ASN A 160 27.55 17.90 4.27
C ASN A 160 27.61 16.63 3.44
N SER A 161 28.73 16.42 2.77
CA SER A 161 29.02 15.14 2.11
C SER A 161 29.02 14.00 3.13
N GLY A 162 28.63 12.82 2.71
CA GLY A 162 28.62 11.66 3.59
C GLY A 162 28.12 10.40 2.90
N GLN A 163 28.32 9.29 3.57
CA GLN A 163 27.93 7.98 3.07
C GLN A 163 27.21 7.21 4.17
N ASP A 164 26.27 6.37 3.74
CA ASP A 164 25.58 5.39 4.61
C ASP A 164 25.78 4.01 3.99
N LEU A 165 26.14 3.04 4.81
CA LEU A 165 26.20 1.64 4.38
C LEU A 165 25.54 0.76 5.43
N SER A 166 24.66 -0.13 5.01
CA SER A 166 24.07 -1.16 5.88
C SER A 166 24.10 -2.50 5.17
N ILE A 167 24.67 -3.50 5.84
CA ILE A 167 24.70 -4.88 5.38
C ILE A 167 23.91 -5.70 6.38
N GLU A 168 22.98 -6.50 5.87
CA GLU A 168 22.11 -7.36 6.67
C GLU A 168 22.10 -8.77 6.08
N VAL A 169 22.12 -9.76 6.94
CA VAL A 169 21.97 -11.19 6.61
C VAL A 169 20.91 -11.80 7.51
N GLY A 170 20.25 -12.84 7.06
CA GLY A 170 19.22 -13.52 7.82
C GLY A 170 19.01 -14.96 7.37
N GLU A 171 18.05 -15.63 8.00
CA GLU A 171 17.64 -16.97 7.60
C GLU A 171 17.04 -16.98 6.18
N HIS A 172 16.88 -18.15 5.60
CA HIS A 172 16.33 -18.38 4.25
C HIS A 172 17.12 -17.66 3.14
N GLY A 173 18.47 -17.65 3.25
CA GLY A 173 19.34 -17.02 2.27
C GLY A 173 19.23 -15.50 2.19
N TYR A 174 18.55 -14.85 3.14
CA TYR A 174 18.34 -13.42 3.12
C TYR A 174 19.64 -12.64 3.23
N ARG A 175 19.84 -11.71 2.31
CA ARG A 175 20.96 -10.76 2.31
C ARG A 175 20.51 -9.44 1.71
N ARG A 176 20.88 -8.34 2.35
CA ARG A 176 20.54 -6.99 1.89
C ARG A 176 21.72 -6.03 2.06
N LEU A 177 21.95 -5.24 1.02
CA LEU A 177 22.87 -4.11 1.06
C LEU A 177 22.06 -2.83 0.79
N LEU A 178 22.10 -1.90 1.73
CA LEU A 178 21.62 -0.54 1.56
C LEU A 178 22.83 0.39 1.52
N GLY A 179 22.95 1.19 0.46
CA GLY A 179 23.98 2.21 0.32
C GLY A 179 23.38 3.57 0.15
N GLY A 180 24.01 4.60 0.68
CA GLY A 180 23.62 5.96 0.52
C GLY A 180 24.81 6.89 0.36
N PHE A 181 24.69 7.89 -0.51
CA PHE A 181 25.72 8.87 -0.77
C PHE A 181 25.09 10.28 -0.83
N ASP A 182 25.67 11.22 -0.10
CA ASP A 182 25.37 12.65 -0.19
C ASP A 182 26.60 13.38 -0.72
N SER A 183 26.42 14.21 -1.75
CA SER A 183 27.50 15.05 -2.30
C SER A 183 27.92 16.18 -1.35
N GLY A 184 27.08 16.53 -0.38
CA GLY A 184 27.12 17.81 0.29
C GLY A 184 26.64 18.94 -0.64
N SER A 185 26.74 20.18 -0.15
CA SER A 185 26.41 21.35 -0.94
C SER A 185 27.45 21.57 -2.04
N LEU A 186 27.02 21.53 -3.29
CA LEU A 186 27.80 21.83 -4.48
C LEU A 186 27.36 23.16 -5.07
N SER A 187 28.18 23.77 -5.95
CA SER A 187 27.74 24.89 -6.75
C SER A 187 26.58 24.45 -7.66
N GLY A 188 25.36 24.92 -7.35
CA GLY A 188 24.13 24.59 -8.08
C GLY A 188 23.23 23.51 -7.45
N GLY A 189 23.56 22.98 -6.29
CA GLY A 189 22.65 22.08 -5.58
C GLY A 189 23.33 21.00 -4.74
N ALA A 190 22.56 20.00 -4.30
CA ALA A 190 23.05 18.85 -3.56
C ALA A 190 22.41 17.57 -4.10
N LEU A 191 23.19 16.49 -4.21
CA LEU A 191 22.77 15.18 -4.71
C LEU A 191 22.70 14.17 -3.57
N ARG A 192 21.65 13.38 -3.54
CA ARG A 192 21.52 12.15 -2.76
C ARG A 192 21.33 10.95 -3.69
N ALA A 193 22.08 9.87 -3.42
CA ALA A 193 21.85 8.57 -4.06
C ALA A 193 21.58 7.51 -2.99
N ASP A 194 20.56 6.68 -3.20
CA ASP A 194 20.24 5.54 -2.34
C ASP A 194 20.09 4.28 -3.18
N ILE A 195 20.78 3.19 -2.80
CA ILE A 195 20.68 1.87 -3.44
C ILE A 195 20.10 0.86 -2.46
N ASN A 196 19.40 -0.14 -3.00
CA ASN A 196 18.93 -1.31 -2.27
C ASN A 196 19.11 -2.56 -3.13
N LEU A 197 19.96 -3.46 -2.68
CA LEU A 197 20.16 -4.79 -3.28
C LEU A 197 19.71 -5.82 -2.25
N THR A 198 18.64 -6.55 -2.55
CA THR A 198 18.08 -7.57 -1.65
C THR A 198 17.92 -8.88 -2.38
N HIS A 199 18.27 -9.97 -1.71
CA HIS A 199 18.07 -11.35 -2.14
C HIS A 199 17.48 -12.18 -1.00
N THR A 200 16.63 -13.14 -1.33
CA THR A 200 16.18 -14.20 -0.42
C THR A 200 15.77 -15.43 -1.21
N ASP A 201 16.07 -16.63 -0.67
CA ASP A 201 15.55 -17.89 -1.20
C ASP A 201 14.06 -18.09 -0.87
N GLY A 202 13.52 -17.26 0.06
CA GLY A 202 12.18 -17.40 0.60
C GLY A 202 12.06 -18.53 1.62
N TRP A 203 11.21 -18.38 2.64
CA TRP A 203 11.03 -19.40 3.68
C TRP A 203 10.15 -20.58 3.24
N ARG A 204 9.40 -20.42 2.14
CA ARG A 204 8.65 -21.49 1.47
C ARG A 204 9.32 -21.87 0.16
N LEU A 205 9.06 -23.10 -0.28
CA LEU A 205 9.61 -23.61 -1.54
C LEU A 205 9.21 -22.72 -2.73
N LYS A 206 10.16 -22.29 -3.53
CA LYS A 206 9.93 -21.43 -4.70
C LYS A 206 9.17 -20.14 -4.36
N THR A 207 9.69 -19.39 -3.38
CA THR A 207 9.16 -18.07 -3.00
C THR A 207 10.25 -17.01 -2.84
N GLY A 208 11.44 -17.30 -3.38
CA GLY A 208 12.56 -16.37 -3.39
C GLY A 208 12.35 -15.16 -4.29
N PHE A 209 13.15 -14.13 -4.09
CA PHE A 209 13.21 -12.98 -4.98
C PHE A 209 14.55 -12.25 -4.93
N ASP A 210 14.84 -11.57 -6.02
CA ASP A 210 15.90 -10.58 -6.16
C ASP A 210 15.30 -9.20 -6.37
N ARG A 211 15.85 -8.20 -5.68
CA ARG A 211 15.47 -6.80 -5.81
C ARG A 211 16.71 -5.94 -6.02
N GLN A 212 16.60 -5.00 -6.96
CA GLN A 212 17.59 -3.94 -7.21
C GLN A 212 16.81 -2.61 -7.29
N SER A 213 17.17 -1.63 -6.46
CA SER A 213 16.57 -0.31 -6.52
C SER A 213 17.63 0.78 -6.42
N LEU A 214 17.40 1.86 -7.15
CA LEU A 214 18.19 3.08 -7.13
C LEU A 214 17.24 4.28 -7.03
N ASN A 215 17.52 5.18 -6.10
CA ASN A 215 16.93 6.50 -6.07
C ASN A 215 18.05 7.54 -6.18
N LEU A 216 17.89 8.52 -7.07
CA LEU A 216 18.71 9.72 -7.14
C LEU A 216 17.81 10.92 -6.87
N ARG A 217 18.24 11.81 -6.02
CA ARG A 217 17.55 13.07 -5.76
C ARG A 217 18.55 14.22 -5.81
N TRP A 218 18.24 15.21 -6.65
CA TRP A 218 19.00 16.44 -6.77
C TRP A 218 18.10 17.62 -6.38
N ASP A 219 18.50 18.32 -5.34
CA ASP A 219 17.85 19.53 -4.87
C ASP A 219 18.75 20.73 -5.21
N ALA A 220 18.20 21.77 -5.82
CA ALA A 220 18.93 22.96 -6.24
C ALA A 220 18.10 24.23 -6.06
N ASP A 221 18.78 25.30 -5.75
CA ASP A 221 18.24 26.65 -5.63
C ASP A 221 18.96 27.54 -6.68
N PRO A 222 18.49 27.54 -7.97
CA PRO A 222 19.16 28.29 -9.06
C PRO A 222 19.20 29.80 -8.83
N ASP A 223 18.22 30.33 -8.12
CA ASP A 223 18.13 31.71 -7.66
C ASP A 223 17.35 31.78 -6.35
N ASP A 224 17.34 32.95 -5.69
CA ASP A 224 16.70 33.19 -4.37
C ASP A 224 15.18 32.92 -4.34
N ARG A 225 14.55 32.70 -5.52
CA ARG A 225 13.10 32.50 -5.67
C ARG A 225 12.71 31.17 -6.27
N THR A 226 13.67 30.37 -6.69
CA THR A 226 13.39 29.13 -7.43
C THR A 226 14.02 27.95 -6.70
N ILE A 227 13.20 26.95 -6.38
CA ILE A 227 13.62 25.65 -5.86
C ILE A 227 13.35 24.61 -6.94
N VAL A 228 14.34 23.78 -7.20
CA VAL A 228 14.23 22.65 -8.15
C VAL A 228 14.54 21.37 -7.41
N LYS A 229 13.65 20.37 -7.52
CA LYS A 229 13.85 19.04 -6.98
C LYS A 229 13.65 18.02 -8.10
N THR A 230 14.72 17.36 -8.51
CA THR A 230 14.68 16.27 -9.50
C THR A 230 14.87 14.92 -8.80
N ILE A 231 13.99 13.97 -9.09
CA ILE A 231 14.03 12.62 -8.54
C ILE A 231 14.00 11.61 -9.68
N LEU A 232 14.93 10.65 -9.63
CA LEU A 232 14.94 9.46 -10.45
C LEU A 232 14.81 8.25 -9.55
N GLY A 233 13.85 7.39 -9.85
CA GLY A 233 13.64 6.09 -9.20
C GLY A 233 13.74 4.95 -10.22
N PHE A 234 14.47 3.91 -9.88
CA PHE A 234 14.54 2.66 -10.63
C PHE A 234 14.37 1.48 -9.69
N THR A 235 13.57 0.50 -10.09
CA THR A 235 13.42 -0.77 -9.36
C THR A 235 13.26 -1.91 -10.34
N LYS A 236 14.04 -2.97 -10.11
CA LYS A 236 13.91 -4.26 -10.78
C LYS A 236 13.66 -5.34 -9.76
N ILE A 237 12.68 -6.20 -10.03
CA ILE A 237 12.34 -7.37 -9.19
C ILE A 237 12.21 -8.60 -10.08
N ASP A 238 12.85 -9.68 -9.66
CA ASP A 238 12.61 -11.03 -10.17
C ASP A 238 12.19 -11.93 -9.00
N GLN A 239 10.95 -12.43 -9.04
CA GLN A 239 10.32 -13.12 -7.92
C GLN A 239 9.73 -14.44 -8.36
N GLU A 240 10.07 -15.53 -7.67
CA GLU A 240 9.60 -16.91 -7.91
C GLU A 240 8.13 -17.15 -7.49
N THR A 241 7.30 -16.10 -7.37
CA THR A 241 5.89 -16.24 -7.02
C THR A 241 5.09 -15.08 -7.59
N GLY A 242 4.02 -15.41 -8.31
CA GLY A 242 3.11 -14.41 -8.90
C GLY A 242 2.09 -13.87 -7.91
N ALA A 243 1.74 -14.62 -6.87
CA ALA A 243 0.82 -14.24 -5.81
C ALA A 243 0.78 -15.31 -4.71
N ASN A 244 -0.22 -15.19 -3.85
CA ASN A 244 -0.49 -16.09 -2.75
C ASN A 244 -0.62 -17.58 -3.16
N SER A 245 0.03 -18.46 -2.41
CA SER A 245 -0.13 -19.92 -2.49
C SER A 245 -0.69 -20.43 -1.16
N ALA A 246 -1.99 -20.15 -0.93
CA ALA A 246 -2.70 -20.62 0.25
C ALA A 246 -2.82 -22.15 0.27
N LEU A 247 -2.80 -22.72 1.45
CA LEU A 247 -2.80 -24.16 1.70
C LEU A 247 -4.09 -24.59 2.42
N PRO A 248 -4.62 -25.78 2.16
CA PRO A 248 -5.59 -26.43 3.03
C PRO A 248 -5.04 -26.61 4.46
N TRP A 249 -5.94 -26.74 5.42
CA TRP A 249 -5.60 -26.72 6.85
C TRP A 249 -4.52 -27.73 7.27
N ASP A 250 -4.59 -28.96 6.79
CA ASP A 250 -3.61 -30.01 7.14
C ASP A 250 -2.20 -29.70 6.61
N LEU A 251 -2.06 -29.23 5.38
CA LEU A 251 -0.76 -28.79 4.86
C LEU A 251 -0.28 -27.51 5.56
N PHE A 252 -1.19 -26.58 5.84
CA PHE A 252 -0.88 -25.39 6.61
C PHE A 252 -0.30 -25.72 7.99
N GLN A 253 -0.79 -26.77 8.66
CA GLN A 253 -0.29 -27.20 9.98
C GLN A 253 0.99 -28.04 9.88
N ASN A 254 1.03 -29.00 8.96
CA ASN A 254 2.04 -30.06 8.97
C ASN A 254 3.17 -29.86 7.94
N ASP A 255 2.92 -29.13 6.84
CA ASP A 255 3.91 -28.88 5.78
C ASP A 255 3.74 -27.45 5.19
N PRO A 256 3.91 -26.41 6.02
CA PRO A 256 3.65 -25.02 5.62
C PRO A 256 4.64 -24.46 4.60
N THR A 257 5.77 -25.13 4.41
CA THR A 257 6.80 -24.74 3.44
C THR A 257 6.40 -25.06 2.01
N VAL A 258 5.44 -25.95 1.81
CA VAL A 258 5.03 -26.37 0.48
C VAL A 258 4.41 -25.21 -0.32
N ASN A 259 4.77 -25.14 -1.60
CA ASN A 259 4.14 -24.27 -2.57
C ASN A 259 3.45 -25.13 -3.65
N LEU A 260 2.11 -25.18 -3.60
CA LEU A 260 1.32 -25.94 -4.57
C LEU A 260 1.28 -25.28 -5.96
N ARG A 261 1.84 -24.09 -6.12
CA ARG A 261 1.77 -23.25 -7.33
C ARG A 261 3.16 -22.77 -7.77
N SER A 262 4.14 -23.64 -7.68
CA SER A 262 5.56 -23.33 -7.90
C SER A 262 5.93 -22.72 -9.26
N PRO A 263 5.19 -22.93 -10.37
CA PRO A 263 5.50 -22.27 -11.64
C PRO A 263 5.15 -20.79 -11.73
N ALA A 264 4.46 -20.24 -10.70
CA ALA A 264 4.10 -18.83 -10.67
C ALA A 264 5.33 -17.93 -10.49
N TYR A 265 5.33 -16.77 -11.15
CA TYR A 265 6.38 -15.77 -11.02
C TYR A 265 5.86 -14.34 -11.25
N ARG A 266 6.66 -13.35 -10.87
CA ARG A 266 6.48 -11.93 -11.21
C ARG A 266 7.84 -11.30 -11.47
N LYS A 267 7.98 -10.64 -12.62
CA LYS A 267 9.13 -9.80 -12.95
C LYS A 267 8.65 -8.39 -13.20
N VAL A 268 9.35 -7.41 -12.65
CA VAL A 268 9.00 -5.99 -12.75
C VAL A 268 10.25 -5.19 -13.05
N ASP A 269 10.13 -4.29 -14.03
CA ASP A 269 11.06 -3.21 -14.28
C ASP A 269 10.28 -1.90 -14.20
N ALA A 270 10.64 -1.01 -13.27
CA ALA A 270 9.97 0.27 -13.05
C ALA A 270 10.98 1.41 -13.04
N PHE A 271 10.69 2.46 -13.81
CA PHE A 271 11.49 3.67 -13.89
C PHE A 271 10.60 4.89 -13.72
N ARG A 272 11.06 5.88 -12.96
CA ARG A 272 10.37 7.15 -12.73
C ARG A 272 11.36 8.29 -12.73
N LEU A 273 10.96 9.40 -13.35
CA LEU A 273 11.69 10.67 -13.34
C LEU A 273 10.69 11.79 -13.14
N SER A 274 10.97 12.69 -12.21
CA SER A 274 10.18 13.91 -12.02
C SER A 274 11.08 15.09 -11.66
N THR A 275 10.66 16.30 -12.06
CA THR A 275 11.33 17.53 -11.67
C THR A 275 10.29 18.52 -11.17
N ALA A 276 10.24 18.76 -9.86
CA ALA A 276 9.41 19.79 -9.25
C ALA A 276 10.17 21.12 -9.29
N ILE A 277 9.58 22.11 -9.95
CA ILE A 277 10.09 23.48 -10.04
C ILE A 277 9.10 24.37 -9.29
N GLU A 278 9.54 24.98 -8.19
CA GLU A 278 8.75 25.92 -7.41
C GLU A 278 9.37 27.30 -7.53
N ARG A 279 8.56 28.30 -7.96
CA ARG A 279 9.01 29.68 -8.12
C ARG A 279 8.14 30.63 -7.30
N ASP A 280 8.78 31.37 -6.40
CA ASP A 280 8.17 32.50 -5.70
C ASP A 280 8.03 33.68 -6.70
N LEU A 281 6.78 34.05 -6.99
CA LEU A 281 6.44 35.17 -7.87
C LEU A 281 6.33 36.50 -7.10
N GLY A 282 6.56 36.47 -5.79
CA GLY A 282 6.38 37.61 -4.90
C GLY A 282 4.91 37.83 -4.49
N GLN A 283 4.71 38.75 -3.53
CA GLN A 283 3.40 39.11 -3.02
C GLN A 283 2.56 37.90 -2.53
N GLY A 284 3.21 36.89 -1.96
CA GLY A 284 2.54 35.67 -1.46
C GLY A 284 2.03 34.73 -2.57
N SER A 285 2.59 34.83 -3.77
CA SER A 285 2.25 34.00 -4.93
C SER A 285 3.36 32.98 -5.20
N LEU A 286 3.00 31.71 -5.41
CA LEU A 286 3.92 30.61 -5.75
C LEU A 286 3.38 29.87 -6.98
N LEU A 287 4.24 29.61 -7.96
CA LEU A 287 3.98 28.71 -9.08
C LEU A 287 4.80 27.43 -8.87
N SER A 288 4.16 26.26 -9.00
CA SER A 288 4.82 24.96 -8.97
C SER A 288 4.46 24.17 -10.22
N LEU A 289 5.47 23.67 -10.92
CA LEU A 289 5.33 22.81 -12.10
C LEU A 289 6.13 21.54 -11.87
N THR A 290 5.49 20.39 -12.04
CA THR A 290 6.15 19.10 -11.87
C THR A 290 5.87 18.20 -13.07
N PRO A 291 6.63 18.34 -14.18
CA PRO A 291 6.65 17.33 -15.22
C PRO A 291 7.20 16.01 -14.69
N TYR A 292 6.63 14.91 -15.17
CA TYR A 292 7.10 13.58 -14.82
C TYR A 292 7.02 12.61 -16.00
N PHE A 293 7.89 11.62 -15.93
CA PHE A 293 7.91 10.43 -16.78
C PHE A 293 7.93 9.20 -15.90
N ARG A 294 7.19 8.16 -16.30
CA ARG A 294 7.28 6.83 -15.69
C ARG A 294 7.13 5.75 -16.74
N SER A 295 7.82 4.63 -16.52
CA SER A 295 7.72 3.41 -17.31
C SER A 295 7.62 2.23 -16.35
N ASN A 296 6.69 1.34 -16.62
CA ASN A 296 6.49 0.12 -15.86
C ASN A 296 6.29 -1.06 -16.83
N LYS A 297 7.07 -2.12 -16.61
CA LYS A 297 6.95 -3.37 -17.35
C LYS A 297 6.77 -4.49 -16.35
N MET A 298 5.78 -5.34 -16.58
CA MET A 298 5.51 -6.51 -15.74
C MET A 298 5.29 -7.74 -16.60
N ASP A 299 5.98 -8.83 -16.23
CA ASP A 299 5.76 -10.18 -16.73
C ASP A 299 5.26 -11.05 -15.56
N LEU A 300 4.06 -11.58 -15.67
CA LEU A 300 3.33 -12.21 -14.57
C LEU A 300 2.76 -13.57 -14.99
N ASN A 301 3.18 -14.62 -14.30
CA ASN A 301 2.48 -15.89 -14.24
C ASN A 301 1.74 -15.98 -12.89
N GLY A 302 0.52 -15.45 -12.86
CA GLY A 302 -0.27 -15.29 -11.62
C GLY A 302 -0.87 -16.59 -11.12
N SER A 303 -0.43 -17.08 -9.97
CA SER A 303 -0.96 -18.31 -9.35
C SER A 303 -2.47 -18.28 -9.10
N PHE A 304 -3.08 -17.10 -8.97
CA PHE A 304 -4.52 -16.91 -8.80
C PHE A 304 -5.35 -17.30 -10.03
N ASN A 305 -4.71 -17.42 -11.20
CA ASN A 305 -5.35 -17.82 -12.45
C ASN A 305 -5.30 -19.34 -12.73
N PHE A 306 -4.49 -20.11 -12.00
CA PHE A 306 -4.19 -21.51 -12.33
C PHE A 306 -5.40 -22.42 -12.40
N THR A 307 -6.40 -22.21 -11.55
CA THR A 307 -7.61 -23.03 -11.50
C THR A 307 -8.70 -22.62 -12.48
N GLY A 308 -8.70 -21.39 -12.95
CA GLY A 308 -9.78 -20.86 -13.79
C GLY A 308 -9.36 -20.57 -15.23
N ASP A 309 -8.31 -19.79 -15.39
CA ASP A 309 -7.90 -19.24 -16.68
C ASP A 309 -6.37 -19.00 -16.69
N ALA A 310 -5.62 -20.11 -16.57
CA ALA A 310 -4.16 -20.09 -16.47
C ALA A 310 -3.52 -19.41 -17.68
N ARG A 311 -2.72 -18.36 -17.41
CA ARG A 311 -2.12 -17.53 -18.44
C ARG A 311 -0.88 -16.80 -17.93
N ILE A 312 -0.04 -16.39 -18.85
CA ILE A 312 1.00 -15.39 -18.66
C ILE A 312 0.45 -14.04 -19.12
N GLU A 313 0.71 -13.01 -18.34
CA GLU A 313 0.32 -11.62 -18.61
C GLU A 313 1.57 -10.76 -18.74
N ASN A 314 1.75 -10.12 -19.89
CA ASN A 314 2.76 -9.11 -20.11
C ASN A 314 2.06 -7.75 -20.24
N SER A 315 2.52 -6.77 -19.48
CA SER A 315 2.02 -5.40 -19.54
C SER A 315 3.18 -4.41 -19.55
N GLU A 316 3.06 -3.40 -20.40
CA GLU A 316 3.99 -2.29 -20.47
C GLU A 316 3.18 -0.99 -20.46
N VAL A 317 3.63 -0.02 -19.68
CA VAL A 317 2.99 1.30 -19.54
C VAL A 317 4.06 2.36 -19.59
N PHE A 318 3.87 3.36 -20.43
CA PHE A 318 4.58 4.62 -20.32
C PHE A 318 3.65 5.68 -19.77
N SER A 319 4.20 6.74 -19.21
CA SER A 319 3.42 7.91 -18.87
C SER A 319 4.24 9.16 -18.99
N LEU A 320 3.63 10.20 -19.57
CA LEU A 320 4.07 11.57 -19.48
C LEU A 320 2.99 12.37 -18.76
N GLY A 321 3.37 13.18 -17.79
CA GLY A 321 2.38 13.98 -17.10
C GLY A 321 2.96 15.28 -16.55
N LEU A 322 2.04 16.11 -16.08
CA LEU A 322 2.34 17.40 -15.48
C LEU A 322 1.41 17.64 -14.30
N LEU A 323 1.99 17.98 -13.16
CA LEU A 323 1.24 18.58 -12.06
C LEU A 323 1.58 20.06 -12.02
N ALA A 324 0.60 20.92 -12.29
CA ALA A 324 0.73 22.37 -12.26
C ALA A 324 -0.09 22.96 -11.11
N LYS A 325 0.49 23.90 -10.36
CA LYS A 325 -0.15 24.48 -9.19
C LYS A 325 0.23 25.95 -9.07
N TYR A 326 -0.75 26.80 -8.85
CA TYR A 326 -0.56 28.20 -8.46
C TYR A 326 -1.20 28.42 -7.11
N ARG A 327 -0.43 28.97 -6.16
CA ARG A 327 -0.89 29.37 -4.84
C ARG A 327 -0.83 30.88 -4.69
N LYS A 328 -1.88 31.46 -4.10
CA LYS A 328 -1.95 32.88 -3.74
C LYS A 328 -2.40 33.04 -2.30
N ASN A 329 -1.61 33.71 -1.46
CA ASN A 329 -2.04 34.21 -0.17
C ASN A 329 -2.92 35.45 -0.41
N LEU A 330 -4.11 35.49 0.17
CA LEU A 330 -5.10 36.54 -0.10
C LEU A 330 -5.17 37.56 1.03
N ASN A 331 -5.15 37.09 2.29
CA ASN A 331 -5.25 37.97 3.46
C ASN A 331 -4.42 37.38 4.62
N ASP A 332 -3.47 38.16 5.12
CA ASP A 332 -2.56 37.72 6.18
C ASP A 332 -3.24 37.62 7.55
N SER A 333 -4.22 38.51 7.85
CA SER A 333 -4.93 38.49 9.14
C SER A 333 -5.82 37.26 9.30
N MET A 334 -6.39 36.76 8.21
CA MET A 334 -7.20 35.52 8.18
C MET A 334 -6.38 34.31 7.71
N ARG A 335 -5.09 34.45 7.45
CA ARG A 335 -4.23 33.41 6.90
C ARG A 335 -4.90 32.70 5.73
N SER A 336 -5.60 33.48 4.87
CA SER A 336 -6.38 32.92 3.76
C SER A 336 -5.49 32.71 2.54
N ARG A 337 -5.70 31.57 1.87
CA ARG A 337 -4.99 31.26 0.62
C ARG A 337 -5.89 30.47 -0.35
N VAL A 338 -5.64 30.65 -1.61
CA VAL A 338 -6.22 29.84 -2.69
C VAL A 338 -5.11 29.09 -3.42
N ILE A 339 -5.40 27.85 -3.76
CA ILE A 339 -4.55 27.00 -4.60
C ILE A 339 -5.40 26.58 -5.79
N ILE A 340 -4.92 26.83 -6.99
CA ILE A 340 -5.53 26.38 -8.24
C ILE A 340 -4.52 25.46 -8.92
N GLY A 341 -4.96 24.33 -9.42
CA GLY A 341 -4.06 23.40 -10.09
C GLY A 341 -4.70 22.68 -11.26
N LEU A 342 -3.84 22.04 -12.04
CA LEU A 342 -4.18 21.21 -13.18
C LEU A 342 -3.24 20.01 -13.19
N ASP A 343 -3.78 18.81 -13.19
CA ASP A 343 -3.03 17.59 -13.39
C ASP A 343 -3.34 17.03 -14.79
N LEU A 344 -2.30 16.67 -15.51
CA LEU A 344 -2.37 16.04 -16.83
C LEU A 344 -1.62 14.71 -16.79
N ASP A 345 -2.21 13.69 -17.39
CA ASP A 345 -1.58 12.36 -17.54
C ASP A 345 -1.90 11.81 -18.94
N HIS A 346 -0.88 11.31 -19.62
CA HIS A 346 -0.98 10.61 -20.89
C HIS A 346 -0.19 9.32 -20.78
N SER A 347 -0.89 8.18 -20.80
CA SER A 347 -0.33 6.86 -20.48
C SER A 347 -0.72 5.83 -21.54
N PRO A 348 0.03 5.73 -22.67
CA PRO A 348 -0.06 4.58 -23.54
C PRO A 348 0.42 3.31 -22.83
N SER A 349 -0.30 2.24 -23.05
CA SER A 349 -0.02 0.93 -22.46
C SER A 349 -0.30 -0.19 -23.46
N SER A 350 0.40 -1.32 -23.30
CA SER A 350 0.10 -2.56 -24.03
C SER A 350 -0.15 -3.71 -23.07
N ARG A 351 -1.03 -4.62 -23.45
CA ARG A 351 -1.32 -5.84 -22.72
C ARG A 351 -1.38 -7.03 -23.65
N LYS A 352 -0.61 -8.07 -23.27
CA LYS A 352 -0.56 -9.34 -23.98
C LYS A 352 -0.80 -10.48 -23.01
N GLU A 353 -1.72 -11.39 -23.35
CA GLU A 353 -2.01 -12.58 -22.54
C GLU A 353 -1.89 -13.85 -23.40
N ASN A 354 -1.11 -14.80 -22.92
CA ASN A 354 -0.97 -16.12 -23.53
C ASN A 354 -1.53 -17.19 -22.60
N LYS A 355 -2.35 -18.08 -23.13
CA LYS A 355 -2.80 -19.29 -22.43
C LYS A 355 -1.60 -20.14 -22.04
N ILE A 356 -1.66 -20.76 -20.85
CA ILE A 356 -0.69 -21.80 -20.51
C ILE A 356 -1.41 -23.11 -20.19
N ALA A 357 -0.77 -24.22 -20.55
CA ALA A 357 -1.13 -25.55 -20.11
C ALA A 357 -0.26 -25.93 -18.93
N LEU A 358 -0.89 -26.16 -17.77
CA LEU A 358 -0.19 -26.46 -16.53
C LEU A 358 0.12 -27.94 -16.42
N THR A 359 1.35 -28.28 -16.05
CA THR A 359 1.74 -29.62 -15.63
C THR A 359 1.53 -29.73 -14.12
N SER A 360 0.94 -30.84 -13.67
CA SER A 360 0.64 -31.06 -12.25
C SER A 360 0.92 -32.50 -11.82
N THR A 361 1.17 -32.64 -10.51
CA THR A 361 1.27 -33.91 -9.82
C THR A 361 0.30 -33.91 -8.62
N SER A 362 -0.07 -35.09 -8.17
CA SER A 362 -0.84 -35.24 -6.95
C SER A 362 0.06 -35.22 -5.72
N ARG A 363 -0.41 -34.61 -4.63
CA ARG A 363 0.29 -34.53 -3.35
C ARG A 363 -0.66 -34.80 -2.18
N GLY A 364 -0.08 -35.22 -1.05
CA GLY A 364 -0.78 -35.48 0.19
C GLY A 364 -1.41 -36.88 0.28
N PRO A 365 -2.04 -37.22 1.41
CA PRO A 365 -2.73 -38.49 1.60
C PRO A 365 -3.78 -38.71 0.51
N ASN A 366 -3.79 -39.90 -0.09
CA ASN A 366 -4.72 -40.28 -1.16
C ASN A 366 -4.72 -39.35 -2.37
N SER A 367 -3.58 -38.67 -2.66
CA SER A 367 -3.45 -37.74 -3.80
C SER A 367 -4.45 -36.57 -3.75
N LEU A 368 -4.77 -36.10 -2.58
CA LEU A 368 -5.85 -35.14 -2.32
C LEU A 368 -5.61 -33.74 -2.94
N TYR A 369 -4.33 -33.33 -3.09
CA TYR A 369 -3.97 -31.99 -3.52
C TYR A 369 -3.27 -31.96 -4.88
N THR A 370 -3.65 -31.03 -5.74
CA THR A 370 -2.95 -30.77 -6.99
C THR A 370 -1.79 -29.82 -6.75
N GLN A 371 -0.58 -30.27 -7.05
CA GLN A 371 0.63 -29.46 -7.09
C GLN A 371 1.01 -29.18 -8.53
N TYR A 372 1.02 -27.90 -8.91
CA TYR A 372 1.51 -27.49 -10.23
C TYR A 372 3.03 -27.44 -10.22
N THR A 373 3.65 -28.03 -11.23
CA THR A 373 5.12 -28.21 -11.30
C THR A 373 5.76 -27.58 -12.52
N GLY A 374 4.98 -27.26 -13.54
CA GLY A 374 5.47 -26.66 -14.79
C GLY A 374 4.32 -26.13 -15.64
N TYR A 375 4.67 -25.58 -16.79
CA TYR A 375 3.70 -25.15 -17.81
C TYR A 375 4.34 -25.13 -19.20
N SER A 376 3.50 -25.15 -20.22
CA SER A 376 3.85 -24.80 -21.60
C SER A 376 2.99 -23.61 -22.05
N VAL A 377 3.60 -22.74 -22.87
CA VAL A 377 2.90 -21.56 -23.41
C VAL A 377 2.10 -22.00 -24.64
N GLY A 378 0.84 -21.64 -24.67
CA GLY A 378 -0.10 -21.89 -25.75
C GLY A 378 -0.48 -20.61 -26.50
N ASP A 379 -1.70 -20.59 -27.04
CA ASP A 379 -2.21 -19.54 -27.90
C ASP A 379 -2.28 -18.18 -27.19
N GLN A 380 -2.07 -17.12 -27.98
CA GLN A 380 -2.32 -15.75 -27.55
C GLN A 380 -3.84 -15.53 -27.44
N MET A 381 -4.29 -15.14 -26.24
CA MET A 381 -5.70 -14.89 -25.98
C MET A 381 -6.08 -13.42 -26.23
N TYR A 382 -5.27 -12.50 -25.71
CA TYR A 382 -5.50 -11.06 -25.85
C TYR A 382 -4.20 -10.37 -26.23
N HIS A 383 -4.33 -9.35 -27.07
CA HIS A 383 -3.26 -8.40 -27.40
C HIS A 383 -3.92 -7.08 -27.81
N TYR A 384 -3.79 -6.07 -26.98
CA TYR A 384 -4.35 -4.76 -27.25
C TYR A 384 -3.47 -3.67 -26.66
N GLU A 385 -3.60 -2.48 -27.21
CA GLU A 385 -3.02 -1.25 -26.73
C GLU A 385 -4.11 -0.34 -26.17
N VAL A 386 -3.81 0.42 -25.11
CA VAL A 386 -4.73 1.40 -24.55
C VAL A 386 -4.01 2.69 -24.26
N VAL A 387 -4.53 3.78 -24.77
CA VAL A 387 -4.10 5.12 -24.38
C VAL A 387 -5.05 5.65 -23.33
N TYR A 388 -4.55 5.81 -22.12
CA TYR A 388 -5.24 6.52 -21.05
C TYR A 388 -4.83 7.98 -21.04
N GLN A 389 -5.80 8.89 -20.98
CA GLN A 389 -5.59 10.32 -20.86
C GLN A 389 -6.45 10.90 -19.76
N SER A 390 -5.90 11.80 -18.97
CA SER A 390 -6.70 12.56 -18.01
C SER A 390 -6.30 14.02 -17.92
N ALA A 391 -7.30 14.87 -17.66
CA ALA A 391 -7.13 16.29 -17.36
C ALA A 391 -8.00 16.63 -16.14
N SER A 392 -7.38 17.21 -15.12
CA SER A 392 -8.02 17.32 -13.81
C SER A 392 -7.72 18.68 -13.16
N PRO A 393 -8.49 19.74 -13.48
CA PRO A 393 -8.40 21.01 -12.78
C PRO A 393 -8.96 20.88 -11.35
N TYR A 394 -8.37 21.61 -10.42
CA TYR A 394 -8.85 21.69 -9.04
C TYR A 394 -8.63 23.08 -8.44
N VAL A 395 -9.43 23.37 -7.41
CA VAL A 395 -9.28 24.54 -6.54
C VAL A 395 -9.33 24.10 -5.09
N HIS A 396 -8.48 24.69 -4.27
CA HIS A 396 -8.47 24.49 -2.83
C HIS A 396 -8.36 25.86 -2.14
N TYR A 397 -9.23 26.10 -1.18
CA TYR A 397 -9.30 27.34 -0.42
C TYR A 397 -9.16 27.05 1.06
N GLU A 398 -8.40 27.88 1.75
CA GLU A 398 -8.19 27.82 3.18
C GLU A 398 -8.33 29.21 3.79
N ILE A 399 -8.91 29.26 4.98
CA ILE A 399 -9.11 30.48 5.73
C ILE A 399 -9.10 30.19 7.23
N SER A 400 -8.55 31.12 8.02
CA SER A 400 -8.63 31.12 9.48
C SER A 400 -9.46 32.33 9.95
N PRO A 401 -10.80 32.18 10.07
CA PRO A 401 -11.68 33.27 10.50
C PRO A 401 -11.37 33.77 11.91
N SER A 402 -10.70 32.96 12.72
CA SER A 402 -10.15 33.30 14.03
C SER A 402 -8.84 32.55 14.26
N GLU A 403 -8.11 32.90 15.32
CA GLU A 403 -6.89 32.21 15.72
C GLU A 403 -7.12 30.72 16.05
N HIS A 404 -8.33 30.37 16.46
CA HIS A 404 -8.70 28.99 16.83
C HIS A 404 -9.32 28.19 15.69
N LEU A 405 -9.92 28.83 14.70
CA LEU A 405 -10.67 28.13 13.64
C LEU A 405 -9.97 28.24 12.30
N ARG A 406 -9.68 27.10 11.69
CA ARG A 406 -9.26 26.99 10.29
C ARG A 406 -10.28 26.18 9.51
N VAL A 407 -10.70 26.68 8.36
CA VAL A 407 -11.64 26.04 7.45
C VAL A 407 -10.96 25.80 6.12
N THR A 408 -11.20 24.63 5.54
CA THR A 408 -10.68 24.26 4.21
C THR A 408 -11.82 23.78 3.33
N ALA A 409 -11.82 24.19 2.08
CA ALA A 409 -12.76 23.71 1.06
C ALA A 409 -11.97 23.38 -0.22
N GLY A 410 -12.38 22.36 -0.94
CA GLY A 410 -11.74 21.99 -2.19
C GLY A 410 -12.73 21.37 -3.16
N LEU A 411 -12.44 21.53 -4.43
CA LEU A 411 -13.23 20.97 -5.52
C LEU A 411 -12.27 20.57 -6.65
N ARG A 412 -12.42 19.34 -7.14
CA ARG A 412 -11.67 18.82 -8.29
C ARG A 412 -12.64 18.25 -9.29
N TYR A 413 -12.40 18.55 -10.56
CA TYR A 413 -13.09 17.90 -11.67
C TYR A 413 -12.08 17.00 -12.39
N ASP A 414 -12.39 15.73 -12.50
CA ASP A 414 -11.58 14.75 -13.22
C ASP A 414 -12.29 14.39 -14.52
N SER A 415 -11.56 14.39 -15.62
CA SER A 415 -11.97 13.87 -16.94
C SER A 415 -10.92 12.84 -17.37
N ALA A 416 -11.35 11.61 -17.59
CA ALA A 416 -10.50 10.51 -18.01
C ALA A 416 -11.07 9.84 -19.27
N ARG A 417 -10.22 9.53 -20.22
CA ARG A 417 -10.57 8.84 -21.48
C ARG A 417 -9.61 7.70 -21.72
N TYR A 418 -10.16 6.60 -22.20
CA TYR A 418 -9.46 5.43 -22.68
C TYR A 418 -9.76 5.25 -24.16
N GLU A 419 -8.75 4.98 -24.96
CA GLU A 419 -8.84 4.56 -26.36
C GLU A 419 -8.08 3.24 -26.48
N MET A 420 -8.80 2.18 -26.85
CA MET A 420 -8.27 0.83 -27.02
C MET A 420 -8.23 0.47 -28.50
N ASP A 421 -7.05 0.07 -28.93
CA ASP A 421 -6.78 -0.52 -30.24
C ASP A 421 -6.48 -2.02 -30.05
N ASN A 422 -7.28 -2.87 -30.69
CA ASN A 422 -7.15 -4.30 -30.55
C ASN A 422 -6.27 -4.89 -31.64
N SER A 423 -5.06 -5.29 -31.29
CA SER A 423 -4.13 -5.94 -32.21
C SER A 423 -4.55 -7.37 -32.64
N ARG A 424 -5.60 -7.93 -32.01
CA ARG A 424 -6.17 -9.21 -32.38
C ARG A 424 -7.43 -9.01 -33.24
N GLU A 425 -7.62 -9.86 -34.26
CA GLU A 425 -8.86 -9.87 -35.03
C GLU A 425 -10.08 -9.97 -34.10
N ALA A 426 -11.05 -9.09 -34.33
CA ALA A 426 -12.29 -9.06 -33.57
C ALA A 426 -13.19 -10.29 -33.90
N GLY A 427 -13.94 -10.74 -32.89
CA GLY A 427 -14.85 -11.86 -33.04
C GLY A 427 -14.64 -12.96 -32.01
N TYR A 428 -15.13 -14.14 -32.34
CA TYR A 428 -15.06 -15.29 -31.41
C TYR A 428 -13.89 -16.21 -31.76
N PHE A 429 -13.28 -16.75 -30.74
CA PHE A 429 -12.26 -17.79 -30.89
C PHE A 429 -12.35 -18.81 -29.75
N THR A 430 -11.91 -20.04 -30.03
CA THR A 430 -12.01 -21.15 -29.08
C THR A 430 -10.62 -21.50 -28.54
N VAL A 431 -10.50 -21.55 -27.22
CA VAL A 431 -9.27 -22.03 -26.53
C VAL A 431 -9.68 -23.00 -25.43
N SER A 432 -9.11 -24.18 -25.45
CA SER A 432 -9.37 -25.24 -24.44
C SER A 432 -10.85 -25.51 -24.21
N GLY A 433 -11.64 -25.56 -25.30
CA GLY A 433 -13.07 -25.88 -25.28
C GLY A 433 -14.00 -24.76 -24.80
N ARG A 434 -13.47 -23.54 -24.59
CA ARG A 434 -14.22 -22.33 -24.20
C ARG A 434 -14.22 -21.34 -25.34
N GLU A 435 -15.31 -20.60 -25.49
CA GLU A 435 -15.40 -19.49 -26.42
C GLU A 435 -14.92 -18.23 -25.72
N TYR A 436 -14.15 -17.43 -26.44
CA TYR A 436 -13.70 -16.11 -26.07
C TYR A 436 -14.22 -15.08 -27.04
N TYR A 437 -14.43 -13.87 -26.60
CA TYR A 437 -14.78 -12.75 -27.45
C TYR A 437 -13.65 -11.73 -27.45
N SER A 438 -13.14 -11.41 -28.64
CA SER A 438 -12.18 -10.33 -28.89
C SER A 438 -12.96 -9.12 -29.39
N PRO A 439 -12.96 -7.97 -28.68
CA PRO A 439 -13.75 -6.82 -29.10
C PRO A 439 -13.14 -6.11 -30.32
N ASN A 440 -13.94 -5.27 -30.99
CA ASN A 440 -13.42 -4.22 -31.86
C ASN A 440 -12.71 -3.15 -31.04
N ASP A 441 -12.00 -2.24 -31.72
CA ASP A 441 -11.50 -1.03 -31.07
C ASP A 441 -12.61 -0.32 -30.31
N ALA A 442 -12.29 0.18 -29.16
CA ALA A 442 -13.27 0.71 -28.22
C ALA A 442 -12.75 1.92 -27.45
N SER A 443 -13.66 2.72 -26.93
CA SER A 443 -13.31 3.82 -26.06
C SER A 443 -14.24 3.88 -24.85
N ALA A 444 -13.72 4.41 -23.74
CA ALA A 444 -14.51 4.68 -22.55
C ALA A 444 -14.12 6.05 -21.99
N SER A 445 -15.09 6.76 -21.42
CA SER A 445 -14.85 8.08 -20.81
C SER A 445 -15.54 8.15 -19.45
N PHE A 446 -14.86 8.78 -18.51
CA PHE A 446 -15.36 8.98 -17.16
C PHE A 446 -15.14 10.43 -16.74
N SER A 447 -16.08 11.00 -16.01
CA SER A 447 -15.91 12.30 -15.39
C SER A 447 -16.43 12.30 -13.97
N ARG A 448 -15.80 13.07 -13.10
CA ARG A 448 -16.19 13.16 -11.69
C ARG A 448 -15.86 14.50 -11.09
N LEU A 449 -16.82 15.05 -10.35
CA LEU A 449 -16.63 16.17 -9.45
C LEU A 449 -16.44 15.64 -8.03
N SER A 450 -15.34 16.02 -7.37
CA SER A 450 -14.95 15.55 -6.03
C SER A 450 -14.79 16.74 -5.08
N PRO A 451 -15.83 17.09 -4.28
CA PRO A 451 -15.70 18.10 -3.24
C PRO A 451 -15.02 17.55 -1.98
N LYS A 452 -14.39 18.46 -1.23
CA LYS A 452 -13.97 18.26 0.16
C LYS A 452 -14.29 19.49 1.00
N LEU A 453 -14.59 19.28 2.27
CA LEU A 453 -14.82 20.34 3.25
C LEU A 453 -14.26 19.87 4.59
N GLY A 454 -13.56 20.74 5.28
CA GLY A 454 -13.04 20.44 6.60
C GLY A 454 -12.87 21.67 7.47
N ALA A 455 -12.88 21.45 8.77
CA ALA A 455 -12.59 22.48 9.75
C ALA A 455 -11.75 21.91 10.88
N THR A 456 -10.78 22.68 11.35
CA THR A 456 -9.96 22.39 12.53
C THR A 456 -10.17 23.48 13.55
N TYR A 457 -10.43 23.10 14.81
CA TYR A 457 -10.59 24.02 15.92
C TYR A 457 -9.52 23.74 16.97
N ALA A 458 -8.71 24.75 17.29
CA ALA A 458 -7.70 24.69 18.33
C ALA A 458 -8.38 24.90 19.71
N LEU A 459 -8.46 23.84 20.52
CA LEU A 459 -8.88 23.90 21.93
C LEU A 459 -7.81 24.56 22.81
N SER A 460 -6.56 24.36 22.45
CA SER A 460 -5.35 24.98 22.99
C SER A 460 -4.25 24.90 21.90
N PRO A 461 -3.11 25.57 22.08
CA PRO A 461 -2.02 25.51 21.09
C PRO A 461 -1.56 24.10 20.71
N ASP A 462 -1.75 23.13 21.60
CA ASP A 462 -1.29 21.74 21.49
C ASP A 462 -2.44 20.72 21.36
N ARG A 463 -3.72 21.15 21.29
CA ARG A 463 -4.91 20.27 21.20
C ARG A 463 -5.90 20.79 20.17
N HIS A 464 -6.24 19.92 19.22
CA HIS A 464 -7.11 20.29 18.09
C HIS A 464 -8.18 19.25 17.88
N VAL A 465 -9.40 19.72 17.62
CA VAL A 465 -10.51 18.90 17.09
C VAL A 465 -10.70 19.26 15.64
N TYR A 466 -10.98 18.27 14.80
CA TYR A 466 -11.30 18.53 13.42
C TYR A 466 -12.49 17.68 12.96
N VAL A 467 -13.17 18.19 11.94
CA VAL A 467 -14.22 17.48 11.22
C VAL A 467 -13.97 17.60 9.74
N SER A 468 -14.31 16.55 8.97
CA SER A 468 -14.21 16.61 7.52
C SER A 468 -15.27 15.79 6.79
N TYR A 469 -15.56 16.24 5.58
CA TYR A 469 -16.30 15.54 4.56
C TYR A 469 -15.44 15.44 3.30
N ASN A 470 -15.21 14.22 2.81
CA ASN A 470 -14.40 13.97 1.65
C ASN A 470 -15.11 13.01 0.70
N GLN A 471 -15.03 13.29 -0.60
CA GLN A 471 -15.43 12.36 -1.65
C GLN A 471 -14.22 11.73 -2.32
N GLY A 472 -14.41 10.48 -2.77
CA GLY A 472 -13.45 9.74 -3.57
C GLY A 472 -14.15 9.04 -4.73
N PHE A 473 -13.36 8.69 -5.74
CA PHE A 473 -13.83 7.85 -6.83
C PHE A 473 -12.69 7.00 -7.38
N ARG A 474 -13.06 6.01 -8.18
CA ARG A 474 -12.13 5.22 -8.97
C ARG A 474 -12.76 4.84 -10.29
N THR A 475 -12.06 5.10 -11.41
CA THR A 475 -12.42 4.56 -12.73
C THR A 475 -12.05 3.08 -12.81
N PRO A 476 -12.79 2.24 -13.56
CA PRO A 476 -12.32 0.90 -13.89
C PRO A 476 -10.97 0.95 -14.62
N SER A 477 -10.11 -0.04 -14.43
CA SER A 477 -8.86 -0.13 -15.19
C SER A 477 -9.09 -0.62 -16.63
N GLU A 478 -8.10 -0.42 -17.49
CA GLU A 478 -8.13 -0.87 -18.89
C GLU A 478 -8.48 -2.35 -19.00
N SER A 479 -7.89 -3.20 -18.15
CA SER A 479 -8.15 -4.66 -18.17
C SER A 479 -9.55 -5.04 -17.67
N GLN A 480 -10.14 -4.20 -16.81
CA GLN A 480 -11.54 -4.39 -16.39
C GLN A 480 -12.52 -4.00 -17.48
N LEU A 481 -12.17 -3.04 -18.33
CA LEU A 481 -13.03 -2.53 -19.40
C LEU A 481 -12.91 -3.34 -20.69
N PHE A 482 -11.67 -3.66 -21.11
CA PHE A 482 -11.39 -4.08 -22.49
C PHE A 482 -10.90 -5.52 -22.61
N ARG A 483 -10.52 -6.18 -21.53
CA ARG A 483 -10.24 -7.61 -21.57
C ARG A 483 -11.52 -8.35 -21.94
N GLY A 484 -11.53 -9.00 -23.08
CA GLY A 484 -12.73 -9.63 -23.64
C GLY A 484 -13.40 -10.68 -22.74
N GLY A 485 -14.58 -11.08 -23.09
CA GLY A 485 -15.36 -12.05 -22.34
C GLY A 485 -14.94 -13.51 -22.61
N ARG A 486 -15.20 -14.38 -21.65
CA ARG A 486 -14.94 -15.83 -21.71
C ARG A 486 -16.17 -16.62 -21.28
N SER A 487 -16.56 -17.65 -22.03
CA SER A 487 -17.67 -18.54 -21.67
C SER A 487 -17.34 -19.52 -20.54
N ALA A 488 -18.37 -20.10 -19.94
CA ALA A 488 -18.29 -21.34 -19.18
C ALA A 488 -17.88 -22.54 -20.10
N ALA A 489 -17.67 -23.73 -19.52
CA ALA A 489 -17.22 -24.89 -20.24
C ALA A 489 -18.36 -25.72 -20.87
N GLY A 490 -19.60 -25.52 -20.42
CA GLY A 490 -20.76 -26.31 -20.87
C GLY A 490 -21.55 -25.68 -22.02
N GLY A 491 -22.56 -26.37 -22.48
CA GLY A 491 -23.49 -25.87 -23.49
C GLY A 491 -23.03 -25.99 -24.96
N THR A 492 -23.82 -25.46 -25.87
CA THR A 492 -23.50 -25.41 -27.30
C THR A 492 -22.51 -24.29 -27.60
N GLN A 493 -21.87 -24.31 -28.77
CA GLN A 493 -21.00 -23.22 -29.21
C GLN A 493 -21.75 -21.88 -29.24
N THR A 494 -22.98 -21.88 -29.71
CA THR A 494 -23.83 -20.68 -29.79
C THR A 494 -24.09 -20.09 -28.42
N THR A 495 -24.45 -20.93 -27.43
CA THR A 495 -24.67 -20.43 -26.04
C THR A 495 -23.39 -19.91 -25.42
N ARG A 496 -22.25 -20.56 -25.62
CA ARG A 496 -20.94 -20.11 -25.14
C ARG A 496 -20.50 -18.77 -25.75
N ARG A 497 -20.75 -18.57 -27.06
CA ARG A 497 -20.48 -17.29 -27.74
C ARG A 497 -21.34 -16.17 -27.20
N ALA A 498 -22.64 -16.43 -27.00
CA ALA A 498 -23.54 -15.45 -26.39
C ALA A 498 -23.11 -15.05 -24.96
N GLU A 499 -22.66 -16.03 -24.16
CA GLU A 499 -22.14 -15.79 -22.82
C GLU A 499 -20.84 -14.97 -22.84
N ALA A 500 -19.88 -15.29 -23.71
CA ALA A 500 -18.64 -14.54 -23.84
C ALA A 500 -18.89 -13.07 -24.22
N LEU A 501 -19.82 -12.82 -25.15
CA LEU A 501 -20.21 -11.47 -25.54
C LEU A 501 -20.92 -10.73 -24.40
N ALA A 502 -21.82 -11.39 -23.68
CA ALA A 502 -22.54 -10.80 -22.56
C ALA A 502 -21.58 -10.37 -21.43
N LEU A 503 -20.59 -11.20 -21.11
CA LEU A 503 -19.55 -10.87 -20.11
C LEU A 503 -18.67 -9.70 -20.53
N PHE A 504 -18.28 -9.63 -21.81
CA PHE A 504 -17.57 -8.45 -22.32
C PHE A 504 -18.45 -7.20 -22.25
N SER A 505 -19.70 -7.26 -22.67
CA SER A 505 -20.63 -6.11 -22.64
C SER A 505 -20.86 -5.60 -21.21
N ALA A 506 -20.94 -6.49 -20.23
CA ALA A 506 -21.01 -6.13 -18.81
C ALA A 506 -19.74 -5.42 -18.34
N SER A 507 -18.56 -5.91 -18.73
CA SER A 507 -17.27 -5.28 -18.40
C SER A 507 -17.12 -3.90 -19.05
N ALA A 508 -17.48 -3.76 -20.33
CA ALA A 508 -17.41 -2.48 -21.05
C ALA A 508 -18.41 -1.43 -20.52
N SER A 509 -19.44 -1.85 -19.78
CA SER A 509 -20.44 -0.96 -19.16
C SER A 509 -20.15 -0.61 -17.69
N LEU A 510 -18.99 -0.98 -17.14
CA LEU A 510 -18.61 -0.67 -15.76
C LEU A 510 -18.60 0.82 -15.49
N LYS A 511 -19.07 1.21 -14.31
CA LYS A 511 -19.12 2.58 -13.82
C LYS A 511 -17.98 2.87 -12.85
N ALA A 512 -17.64 4.13 -12.69
CA ALA A 512 -16.72 4.55 -11.64
C ALA A 512 -17.32 4.31 -10.24
N ILE A 513 -16.52 3.71 -9.34
CA ILE A 513 -16.85 3.60 -7.92
C ILE A 513 -16.91 5.01 -7.32
N LYS A 514 -17.88 5.26 -6.44
CA LYS A 514 -18.06 6.53 -5.72
C LYS A 514 -17.97 6.29 -4.23
N ALA A 515 -17.26 7.16 -3.53
CA ALA A 515 -17.12 7.07 -2.07
C ALA A 515 -17.39 8.42 -1.41
N HIS A 516 -17.95 8.38 -0.20
CA HIS A 516 -18.07 9.54 0.69
C HIS A 516 -17.74 9.15 2.11
N GLN A 517 -17.01 10.03 2.77
CA GLN A 517 -16.59 9.83 4.14
C GLN A 517 -16.87 11.08 4.99
N TYR A 518 -17.38 10.82 6.17
CA TYR A 518 -17.42 11.77 7.30
C TYR A 518 -16.41 11.34 8.33
N GLU A 519 -15.73 12.30 8.91
CA GLU A 519 -14.68 12.06 9.90
C GLU A 519 -14.72 13.14 10.98
N ILE A 520 -14.49 12.73 12.21
CA ILE A 520 -14.21 13.59 13.35
C ILE A 520 -12.96 13.07 14.07
N GLY A 521 -12.05 13.96 14.41
CA GLY A 521 -10.81 13.60 15.08
C GLY A 521 -10.39 14.57 16.18
N LEU A 522 -9.69 14.04 17.17
CA LEU A 522 -9.03 14.77 18.24
C LEU A 522 -7.55 14.43 18.18
N ARG A 523 -6.70 15.43 18.05
CA ARG A 523 -5.24 15.26 18.06
C ARG A 523 -4.56 16.27 18.98
N GLY A 524 -3.42 15.88 19.49
CA GLY A 524 -2.64 16.75 20.35
C GLY A 524 -1.30 16.18 20.76
N ALA A 525 -0.48 17.08 21.36
CA ALA A 525 0.80 16.78 21.96
C ALA A 525 0.94 17.59 23.25
N ALA A 526 0.80 16.95 24.40
CA ALA A 526 0.91 17.58 25.70
C ALA A 526 1.53 16.61 26.72
N ASP A 527 2.36 17.13 27.64
CA ASP A 527 2.89 16.38 28.79
C ASP A 527 3.54 15.03 28.44
N GLN A 528 4.37 14.97 27.39
CA GLN A 528 5.02 13.75 26.89
C GLN A 528 4.05 12.76 26.16
N TRP A 529 2.78 13.12 26.01
CA TRP A 529 1.83 12.41 25.19
C TRP A 529 1.71 13.01 23.79
N ASN A 530 1.56 12.16 22.79
CA ASN A 530 1.00 12.51 21.50
C ASN A 530 -0.15 11.55 21.18
N TYR A 531 -1.23 12.07 20.64
CA TYR A 531 -2.40 11.27 20.32
C TYR A 531 -3.12 11.78 19.07
N ASP A 532 -3.72 10.85 18.35
CA ASP A 532 -4.64 11.07 17.22
C ASP A 532 -5.76 10.05 17.33
N ILE A 533 -6.96 10.50 17.69
CA ILE A 533 -8.15 9.66 17.90
C ILE A 533 -9.18 10.08 16.87
N VAL A 534 -9.66 9.14 16.05
CA VAL A 534 -10.47 9.43 14.88
C VAL A 534 -11.64 8.46 14.81
N ALA A 535 -12.86 9.00 14.66
CA ALA A 535 -14.03 8.23 14.26
C ALA A 535 -14.40 8.57 12.81
N TYR A 536 -14.74 7.55 12.02
CA TYR A 536 -15.08 7.72 10.61
C TYR A 536 -16.26 6.85 10.17
N ALA A 537 -16.94 7.31 9.12
CA ALA A 537 -17.95 6.56 8.38
C ALA A 537 -17.71 6.76 6.88
N LEU A 538 -17.35 5.70 6.18
CA LEU A 538 -17.09 5.65 4.74
C LEU A 538 -18.15 4.77 4.07
N THR A 539 -18.78 5.26 3.01
CA THR A 539 -19.72 4.51 2.17
C THR A 539 -19.20 4.51 0.73
N LYS A 540 -19.16 3.33 0.10
CA LYS A 540 -18.89 3.19 -1.33
C LYS A 540 -20.15 2.76 -2.05
N LYS A 541 -20.45 3.40 -3.18
CA LYS A 541 -21.53 3.07 -4.11
C LYS A 541 -20.96 2.68 -5.46
N ASP A 542 -21.72 1.90 -6.21
CA ASP A 542 -21.26 1.32 -7.47
C ASP A 542 -19.96 0.52 -7.27
N ASP A 543 -19.80 -0.14 -6.11
CA ASP A 543 -18.58 -0.89 -5.77
C ASP A 543 -18.41 -2.07 -6.72
N LEU A 544 -17.18 -2.31 -7.15
CA LEU A 544 -16.83 -3.43 -8.03
C LEU A 544 -16.66 -4.70 -7.19
N LEU A 545 -17.74 -5.43 -7.03
CA LEU A 545 -17.76 -6.69 -6.30
C LEU A 545 -17.56 -7.87 -7.24
N SER A 546 -16.71 -8.81 -6.83
CA SER A 546 -16.36 -9.98 -7.63
C SER A 546 -17.23 -11.17 -7.26
N GLN A 547 -17.87 -11.76 -8.27
CA GLN A 547 -18.49 -13.07 -8.17
C GLN A 547 -17.62 -14.08 -8.90
N ARG A 548 -17.54 -15.30 -8.37
CA ARG A 548 -16.93 -16.40 -9.08
C ARG A 548 -18.01 -17.28 -9.69
N ASP A 549 -17.84 -17.59 -10.96
CA ASP A 549 -18.64 -18.62 -11.63
C ASP A 549 -18.26 -20.04 -11.13
N ASP A 550 -19.00 -21.05 -11.53
CA ASP A 550 -18.76 -22.45 -11.16
C ASP A 550 -17.38 -22.98 -11.61
N THR A 551 -16.70 -22.24 -12.47
CA THR A 551 -15.36 -22.58 -12.98
C THR A 551 -14.24 -21.85 -12.21
N GLY A 552 -14.60 -21.03 -11.20
CA GLY A 552 -13.68 -20.19 -10.45
C GLY A 552 -13.26 -18.90 -11.18
N TYR A 553 -13.85 -18.59 -12.35
CA TYR A 553 -13.62 -17.34 -13.06
C TYR A 553 -14.32 -16.19 -12.34
N SER A 554 -13.61 -15.09 -12.16
CA SER A 554 -14.12 -13.90 -11.45
C SER A 554 -14.74 -12.91 -12.43
N VAL A 555 -16.01 -12.61 -12.21
CA VAL A 555 -16.75 -11.55 -12.91
C VAL A 555 -16.95 -10.38 -11.95
N GLN A 556 -16.70 -9.18 -12.41
CA GLN A 556 -16.90 -7.96 -11.62
C GLN A 556 -18.12 -7.18 -12.13
N THR A 557 -18.91 -6.69 -11.20
CA THR A 557 -20.10 -5.88 -11.49
C THR A 557 -20.23 -4.71 -10.51
N ASN A 558 -20.83 -3.61 -10.98
CA ASN A 558 -21.11 -2.43 -10.14
C ASN A 558 -22.48 -2.55 -9.43
N ASN A 559 -22.71 -3.61 -8.70
CA ASN A 559 -24.02 -3.86 -8.09
C ASN A 559 -24.02 -3.82 -6.57
N GLY A 560 -22.97 -3.25 -5.95
CA GLY A 560 -22.85 -3.23 -4.50
C GLY A 560 -22.69 -1.85 -3.88
N THR A 561 -23.21 -1.71 -2.67
CA THR A 561 -22.91 -0.63 -1.74
C THR A 561 -22.25 -1.21 -0.51
N THR A 562 -21.10 -0.69 -0.13
CA THR A 562 -20.39 -1.11 1.08
C THR A 562 -20.28 0.01 2.10
N GLU A 563 -20.30 -0.32 3.38
CA GLU A 563 -20.20 0.62 4.48
C GLU A 563 -19.06 0.20 5.43
N HIS A 564 -18.25 1.19 5.82
CA HIS A 564 -17.07 1.00 6.68
C HIS A 564 -17.10 2.06 7.78
N LYS A 565 -17.20 1.63 9.04
CA LYS A 565 -17.23 2.51 10.21
C LYS A 565 -16.18 2.07 11.21
N GLY A 566 -15.48 3.02 11.81
CA GLY A 566 -14.45 2.66 12.77
C GLY A 566 -13.98 3.79 13.66
N LEU A 567 -13.23 3.37 14.69
CA LEU A 567 -12.48 4.20 15.62
C LEU A 567 -11.00 3.83 15.49
N GLU A 568 -10.16 4.82 15.25
CA GLU A 568 -8.71 4.71 15.12
C GLU A 568 -8.05 5.49 16.25
N ILE A 569 -7.03 4.91 16.89
CA ILE A 569 -6.34 5.48 18.05
C ILE A 569 -4.84 5.34 17.82
N GLY A 570 -4.17 6.47 17.63
CA GLY A 570 -2.71 6.60 17.67
C GLY A 570 -2.29 7.19 19.00
N LEU A 571 -1.36 6.57 19.70
CA LEU A 571 -0.83 7.04 20.97
C LEU A 571 0.68 6.92 20.98
N GLY A 572 1.37 7.92 21.51
CA GLY A 572 2.77 7.86 21.84
C GLY A 572 3.03 8.50 23.20
N ARG A 573 3.89 7.88 24.01
CA ARG A 573 4.27 8.42 25.30
C ARG A 573 5.72 8.12 25.65
N SER A 574 6.46 9.12 26.03
CA SER A 574 7.74 8.95 26.73
C SER A 574 7.45 8.74 28.22
N LEU A 575 7.56 7.49 28.68
CA LEU A 575 7.35 7.12 30.10
C LEU A 575 8.50 7.63 30.97
N THR A 576 9.71 7.58 30.42
CA THR A 576 10.93 8.17 30.97
C THR A 576 11.80 8.63 29.80
N ALA A 577 12.93 9.29 30.06
CA ALA A 577 13.93 9.62 29.03
C ALA A 577 14.46 8.37 28.27
N ARG A 578 14.28 7.17 28.83
CA ARG A 578 14.81 5.91 28.29
C ARG A 578 13.73 4.93 27.83
N ILE A 579 12.47 5.20 28.11
CA ILE A 579 11.35 4.28 27.84
C ILE A 579 10.27 5.04 27.08
N ARG A 580 9.94 4.57 25.88
CA ARG A 580 8.87 5.11 25.05
C ARG A 580 7.90 4.00 24.65
N LEU A 581 6.61 4.29 24.75
CA LEU A 581 5.52 3.46 24.26
C LEU A 581 4.84 4.17 23.08
N ASP A 582 4.68 3.47 21.95
CA ASP A 582 3.86 3.88 20.82
C ASP A 582 2.80 2.81 20.54
N ALA A 583 1.58 3.22 20.23
CA ALA A 583 0.49 2.31 19.90
C ALA A 583 -0.36 2.85 18.75
N ALA A 584 -0.78 1.94 17.88
CA ALA A 584 -1.70 2.16 16.78
C ALA A 584 -2.81 1.11 16.84
N LEU A 585 -4.03 1.52 17.16
CA LEU A 585 -5.17 0.63 17.35
C LEU A 585 -6.29 1.04 16.42
N SER A 586 -7.05 0.07 15.91
CA SER A 586 -8.24 0.32 15.11
C SER A 586 -9.33 -0.70 15.43
N PHE A 587 -10.54 -0.19 15.62
CA PHE A 587 -11.77 -0.97 15.78
C PHE A 587 -12.70 -0.59 14.63
N ALA A 588 -13.04 -1.52 13.76
CA ALA A 588 -13.83 -1.22 12.57
C ALA A 588 -14.85 -2.33 12.27
N LYS A 589 -15.94 -1.94 11.63
CA LYS A 589 -16.92 -2.84 11.05
C LYS A 589 -17.10 -2.49 9.58
N HIS A 590 -16.98 -3.52 8.73
CA HIS A 590 -17.11 -3.41 7.28
C HIS A 590 -18.24 -4.32 6.84
N THR A 591 -19.23 -3.78 6.13
CA THR A 591 -20.45 -4.52 5.75
C THR A 591 -20.82 -4.29 4.30
N TYR A 592 -21.37 -5.28 3.66
CA TYR A 592 -22.17 -5.14 2.46
C TYR A 592 -23.49 -4.48 2.88
N LYS A 593 -23.68 -3.21 2.53
CA LYS A 593 -24.92 -2.50 2.85
C LYS A 593 -26.06 -2.93 1.92
N ASP A 594 -25.71 -3.15 0.66
CA ASP A 594 -26.60 -3.62 -0.38
C ASP A 594 -25.77 -4.39 -1.41
N TRP A 595 -25.97 -5.69 -1.49
CA TRP A 595 -25.36 -6.55 -2.50
C TRP A 595 -26.19 -7.80 -2.72
N VAL A 596 -26.96 -7.77 -3.80
CA VAL A 596 -27.80 -8.87 -4.23
C VAL A 596 -27.28 -9.41 -5.57
N THR A 597 -27.07 -10.72 -5.62
CA THR A 597 -26.74 -11.46 -6.84
C THR A 597 -27.98 -12.15 -7.38
N SER A 598 -27.88 -12.82 -8.52
CA SER A 598 -29.00 -13.62 -9.08
C SER A 598 -29.49 -14.72 -8.14
N SER A 599 -28.66 -15.17 -7.19
CA SER A 599 -28.94 -16.34 -6.35
C SER A 599 -28.80 -16.09 -4.86
N VAL A 600 -28.09 -15.05 -4.42
CA VAL A 600 -27.78 -14.81 -3.00
C VAL A 600 -27.87 -13.33 -2.66
N ASP A 601 -28.48 -13.03 -1.51
CA ASP A 601 -28.45 -11.71 -0.87
C ASP A 601 -27.38 -11.68 0.22
N TYR A 602 -26.35 -10.85 0.02
CA TYR A 602 -25.27 -10.61 0.96
C TYR A 602 -25.50 -9.36 1.82
N SER A 603 -26.59 -8.64 1.63
CA SER A 603 -26.88 -7.39 2.34
C SER A 603 -26.87 -7.58 3.85
N GLY A 604 -26.22 -6.67 4.58
CA GLY A 604 -26.03 -6.73 6.03
C GLY A 604 -24.91 -7.65 6.52
N LYS A 605 -24.32 -8.52 5.64
CA LYS A 605 -23.20 -9.38 5.99
C LYS A 605 -21.92 -8.57 6.18
N GLU A 606 -21.01 -9.07 7.02
CA GLU A 606 -19.68 -8.51 7.13
C GLU A 606 -18.83 -8.91 5.94
N ILE A 607 -18.04 -7.97 5.44
CA ILE A 607 -17.10 -8.21 4.35
C ILE A 607 -16.04 -9.18 4.84
N GLU A 608 -15.77 -10.24 4.06
CA GLU A 608 -14.72 -11.21 4.34
C GLU A 608 -13.34 -10.54 4.33
N SER A 609 -12.34 -11.18 4.93
CA SER A 609 -10.96 -10.67 5.05
C SER A 609 -10.88 -9.26 5.67
N SER A 610 -11.85 -8.91 6.53
CA SER A 610 -11.97 -7.58 7.15
C SER A 610 -11.91 -7.70 8.67
N PRO A 611 -10.71 -7.66 9.29
CA PRO A 611 -10.57 -7.75 10.74
C PRO A 611 -11.29 -6.61 11.46
N ARG A 612 -12.06 -6.93 12.50
CA ARG A 612 -12.70 -5.91 13.36
C ARG A 612 -11.71 -5.16 14.25
N PHE A 613 -10.55 -5.73 14.50
CA PHE A 613 -9.51 -5.14 15.31
C PHE A 613 -8.15 -5.27 14.63
N LEU A 614 -7.42 -4.17 14.58
CA LEU A 614 -6.02 -4.10 14.19
C LEU A 614 -5.24 -3.43 15.31
N GLY A 615 -4.11 -4.00 15.70
CA GLY A 615 -3.28 -3.46 16.78
C GLY A 615 -1.79 -3.55 16.46
N ASN A 616 -1.06 -2.50 16.79
CA ASN A 616 0.40 -2.47 16.83
C ASN A 616 0.82 -1.68 18.08
N ALA A 617 1.68 -2.25 18.91
CA ALA A 617 2.25 -1.53 20.06
C ALA A 617 3.75 -1.80 20.13
N ARG A 618 4.53 -0.75 20.38
CA ARG A 618 5.99 -0.79 20.41
C ARG A 618 6.50 -0.19 21.71
N LEU A 619 7.24 -0.98 22.48
CA LEU A 619 7.95 -0.54 23.66
C LEU A 619 9.42 -0.41 23.32
N THR A 620 9.92 0.83 23.29
CA THR A 620 11.32 1.13 23.01
C THR A 620 12.05 1.44 24.32
N LEU A 621 13.14 0.73 24.57
CA LEU A 621 13.99 0.84 25.74
C LEU A 621 15.40 1.28 25.31
N ARG A 622 15.97 2.24 26.02
CA ARG A 622 17.39 2.68 25.91
C ARG A 622 18.06 2.55 27.28
N PRO A 623 18.41 1.33 27.71
CA PRO A 623 18.97 1.11 29.05
C PRO A 623 20.26 1.92 29.26
N VAL A 624 21.06 2.06 28.21
CA VAL A 624 22.22 2.96 28.11
C VAL A 624 22.21 3.64 26.75
N GLU A 625 22.93 4.75 26.58
CA GLU A 625 22.94 5.55 25.34
C GLU A 625 23.31 4.74 24.09
N ARG A 626 24.17 3.73 24.24
CA ARG A 626 24.69 2.90 23.14
C ARG A 626 23.77 1.73 22.76
N VAL A 627 22.73 1.44 23.56
CA VAL A 627 21.86 0.27 23.35
C VAL A 627 20.42 0.71 23.22
N MET A 628 19.79 0.29 22.14
CA MET A 628 18.34 0.40 21.93
C MET A 628 17.77 -1.00 21.76
N THR A 629 16.63 -1.25 22.43
CA THR A 629 15.80 -2.45 22.24
C THR A 629 14.38 -2.03 22.00
N GLN A 630 13.67 -2.70 21.11
CA GLN A 630 12.26 -2.47 20.85
C GLN A 630 11.52 -3.81 20.80
N LEU A 631 10.52 -3.96 21.66
CA LEU A 631 9.55 -5.04 21.58
C LEU A 631 8.30 -4.52 20.89
N GLU A 632 7.87 -5.20 19.84
CA GLU A 632 6.66 -4.88 19.09
C GLU A 632 5.63 -6.01 19.25
N TRP A 633 4.39 -5.64 19.51
CA TRP A 633 3.22 -6.50 19.44
C TRP A 633 2.38 -6.11 18.22
N VAL A 634 1.99 -7.10 17.40
CA VAL A 634 1.10 -6.95 16.24
C VAL A 634 -0.10 -7.87 16.42
N ARG A 635 -1.31 -7.31 16.27
CA ARG A 635 -2.56 -8.06 16.35
C ARG A 635 -3.39 -7.88 15.09
N ILE A 636 -3.77 -8.99 14.48
CA ILE A 636 -4.84 -9.08 13.48
C ILE A 636 -6.02 -9.78 14.14
N GLY A 637 -7.16 -9.11 14.24
CA GLY A 637 -8.40 -9.65 14.81
C GLY A 637 -9.04 -10.71 13.93
N SER A 638 -10.11 -11.31 14.43
CA SER A 638 -10.87 -12.30 13.67
C SER A 638 -11.68 -11.68 12.54
N TYR A 639 -11.87 -12.44 11.44
CA TYR A 639 -12.68 -12.03 10.29
C TYR A 639 -13.31 -13.24 9.59
N TYR A 640 -14.38 -13.03 8.84
CA TYR A 640 -15.06 -14.06 8.08
C TYR A 640 -14.25 -14.54 6.89
N LEU A 641 -14.37 -15.82 6.55
CA LEU A 641 -13.65 -16.46 5.45
C LEU A 641 -14.35 -16.31 4.11
N ASP A 642 -15.64 -15.98 4.11
CA ASP A 642 -16.52 -15.88 2.94
C ASP A 642 -17.51 -14.73 3.06
N ALA A 643 -17.98 -14.21 1.92
CA ALA A 643 -18.94 -13.10 1.85
C ALA A 643 -20.30 -13.43 2.48
N GLY A 644 -20.72 -14.70 2.46
CA GLY A 644 -21.96 -15.18 3.08
C GLY A 644 -21.91 -15.25 4.60
N ASN A 645 -20.73 -15.16 5.21
CA ASN A 645 -20.46 -15.37 6.63
C ASN A 645 -20.88 -16.77 7.13
N SER A 646 -20.84 -17.77 6.25
CA SER A 646 -21.37 -19.13 6.47
C SER A 646 -20.33 -20.16 6.88
N TYR A 647 -19.07 -19.98 6.45
CA TYR A 647 -17.98 -20.94 6.70
C TYR A 647 -17.14 -20.64 7.95
N GLY A 648 -17.57 -19.69 8.80
CA GLY A 648 -16.86 -19.36 10.02
C GLY A 648 -15.83 -18.25 9.86
N LYS A 649 -14.92 -18.16 10.84
CA LYS A 649 -13.94 -17.07 10.92
C LYS A 649 -12.53 -17.63 11.06
N TYR A 650 -11.56 -16.91 10.46
CA TYR A 650 -10.19 -16.94 10.93
C TYR A 650 -10.13 -16.26 12.31
N ALA A 651 -9.50 -16.90 13.29
CA ALA A 651 -9.46 -16.40 14.67
C ALA A 651 -8.58 -15.15 14.85
N GLY A 652 -7.75 -14.85 13.85
CA GLY A 652 -6.70 -13.84 13.96
C GLY A 652 -5.46 -14.36 14.68
N HIS A 653 -4.50 -13.46 14.93
CA HIS A 653 -3.24 -13.82 15.57
C HIS A 653 -2.59 -12.65 16.28
N ASP A 654 -1.74 -12.97 17.25
CA ASP A 654 -0.81 -12.06 17.89
C ASP A 654 0.61 -12.47 17.53
N LEU A 655 1.45 -11.48 17.16
CA LEU A 655 2.86 -11.67 16.91
C LEU A 655 3.67 -10.73 17.81
N PHE A 656 4.84 -11.20 18.23
CA PHE A 656 5.82 -10.41 18.95
C PHE A 656 7.10 -10.37 18.13
N ASN A 657 7.65 -9.16 17.93
CA ASN A 657 8.92 -8.94 17.24
C ASN A 657 9.89 -8.23 18.18
N LEU A 658 11.15 -8.59 18.11
CA LEU A 658 12.22 -7.96 18.89
C LEU A 658 13.24 -7.33 17.95
N ARG A 659 13.60 -6.07 18.21
CA ARG A 659 14.70 -5.37 17.54
C ARG A 659 15.67 -4.86 18.57
N ALA A 660 16.95 -4.99 18.31
CA ALA A 660 18.01 -4.47 19.15
C ALA A 660 19.11 -3.83 18.29
N SER A 661 19.69 -2.75 18.76
CA SER A 661 20.88 -2.16 18.16
C SER A 661 21.87 -1.73 19.23
N VAL A 662 23.15 -1.80 18.90
CA VAL A 662 24.26 -1.36 19.76
C VAL A 662 25.25 -0.53 18.95
N SER A 663 25.56 0.67 19.43
CA SER A 663 26.62 1.50 18.87
C SER A 663 27.98 0.91 19.24
N ILE A 664 28.68 0.35 18.25
CA ILE A 664 29.99 -0.29 18.40
C ILE A 664 31.09 0.78 18.37
N ALA A 665 30.93 1.76 17.47
CA ALA A 665 31.81 2.91 17.33
C ALA A 665 30.97 4.19 17.10
N LYS A 666 31.61 5.36 17.05
CA LYS A 666 30.93 6.66 16.92
C LYS A 666 29.94 6.73 15.76
N GLN A 667 30.24 6.04 14.65
CA GLN A 667 29.47 6.05 13.41
C GLN A 667 29.00 4.66 12.98
N THR A 668 29.21 3.62 13.78
CA THR A 668 28.94 2.24 13.43
C THR A 668 28.09 1.57 14.49
N SER A 669 27.02 0.91 14.07
CA SER A 669 26.11 0.16 14.94
C SER A 669 25.91 -1.26 14.40
N GLY A 670 25.91 -2.24 15.29
CA GLY A 670 25.40 -3.58 15.01
C GLY A 670 23.91 -3.65 15.36
N PHE A 671 23.16 -4.50 14.67
CA PHE A 671 21.74 -4.71 14.96
C PHE A 671 21.31 -6.15 14.81
N LEU A 672 20.25 -6.51 15.52
CA LEU A 672 19.59 -7.81 15.50
C LEU A 672 18.08 -7.60 15.41
N ARG A 673 17.40 -8.37 14.59
CA ARG A 673 15.94 -8.43 14.53
C ARG A 673 15.48 -9.88 14.62
N VAL A 674 14.48 -10.14 15.47
CA VAL A 674 13.81 -11.43 15.58
C VAL A 674 12.35 -11.19 15.29
N MET A 675 11.89 -11.65 14.14
CA MET A 675 10.49 -11.58 13.74
C MET A 675 9.76 -12.82 14.24
N ASN A 676 8.49 -12.66 14.62
CA ASN A 676 7.68 -13.74 15.20
C ASN A 676 8.41 -14.48 16.35
N LEU A 677 8.83 -13.73 17.37
CA LEU A 677 9.66 -14.19 18.49
C LEU A 677 9.12 -15.47 19.15
N THR A 678 7.80 -15.65 19.21
CA THR A 678 7.13 -16.79 19.83
C THR A 678 6.95 -17.99 18.90
N ASP A 679 7.42 -17.89 17.66
CA ASP A 679 7.25 -18.92 16.60
C ASP A 679 5.80 -19.35 16.39
N LYS A 680 4.90 -18.37 16.41
CA LYS A 680 3.46 -18.60 16.24
C LYS A 680 3.17 -19.05 14.80
N ARG A 681 2.46 -20.19 14.64
CA ARG A 681 1.87 -20.56 13.35
C ARG A 681 0.65 -19.65 13.10
N TYR A 682 0.68 -18.87 12.03
CA TYR A 682 -0.39 -17.95 11.68
C TYR A 682 -0.56 -17.86 10.15
N ALA A 683 -1.70 -17.36 9.71
CA ALA A 683 -1.94 -17.10 8.29
C ALA A 683 -1.88 -15.60 8.01
N ASP A 684 -1.08 -15.19 7.01
CA ASP A 684 -1.08 -13.82 6.47
C ASP A 684 -2.45 -13.48 5.86
N SER A 685 -3.09 -14.45 5.24
CA SER A 685 -4.49 -14.37 4.80
C SER A 685 -5.18 -15.73 4.93
N ALA A 686 -6.49 -15.71 5.16
CA ALA A 686 -7.32 -16.89 5.15
C ALA A 686 -8.61 -16.61 4.39
N SER A 687 -9.09 -17.60 3.65
CA SER A 687 -10.31 -17.52 2.84
C SER A 687 -10.96 -18.89 2.71
N GLN A 688 -12.17 -18.93 2.20
CA GLN A 688 -12.88 -20.15 1.86
C GLN A 688 -12.87 -20.38 0.35
N SER A 689 -12.65 -21.63 -0.06
CA SER A 689 -12.89 -22.10 -1.42
C SER A 689 -13.99 -23.16 -1.39
N SER A 690 -14.95 -23.05 -2.29
CA SER A 690 -16.02 -24.06 -2.45
C SER A 690 -15.47 -25.47 -2.73
N ALA A 691 -14.33 -25.55 -3.42
CA ALA A 691 -13.71 -26.83 -3.80
C ALA A 691 -12.76 -27.41 -2.76
N SER A 692 -12.14 -26.57 -1.91
CA SER A 692 -10.99 -26.98 -1.06
C SER A 692 -11.20 -26.71 0.44
N GLY A 693 -12.36 -26.20 0.85
CA GLY A 693 -12.56 -25.80 2.23
C GLY A 693 -11.78 -24.53 2.59
N GLY A 694 -11.36 -24.42 3.85
CA GLY A 694 -10.55 -23.28 4.31
C GLY A 694 -9.15 -23.30 3.73
N LEU A 695 -8.71 -22.14 3.21
CA LEU A 695 -7.40 -21.91 2.63
C LEU A 695 -6.63 -20.88 3.46
N TYR A 696 -5.40 -21.19 3.82
CA TYR A 696 -4.55 -20.40 4.71
C TYR A 696 -3.20 -20.13 4.04
N SER A 697 -2.81 -18.87 3.94
CA SER A 697 -1.45 -18.48 3.52
C SER A 697 -0.53 -18.50 4.71
N PRO A 698 0.43 -19.42 4.78
CA PRO A 698 1.33 -19.45 5.94
C PRO A 698 2.15 -18.18 6.06
N GLY A 699 2.12 -17.55 7.22
CA GLY A 699 2.96 -16.40 7.57
C GLY A 699 4.37 -16.81 8.00
N LEU A 700 5.27 -15.84 8.06
CA LEU A 700 6.68 -16.02 8.35
C LEU A 700 6.90 -16.71 9.72
N PRO A 701 7.65 -17.83 9.81
CA PRO A 701 8.03 -18.43 11.09
C PRO A 701 8.95 -17.49 11.87
N ARG A 702 9.37 -17.86 13.08
CA ARG A 702 10.42 -17.10 13.77
C ARG A 702 11.64 -17.02 12.85
N THR A 703 12.06 -15.79 12.57
CA THR A 703 13.16 -15.53 11.62
C THR A 703 14.09 -14.48 12.21
N VAL A 704 15.38 -14.75 12.14
CA VAL A 704 16.43 -13.91 12.68
C VAL A 704 17.19 -13.22 11.57
N TYR A 705 17.43 -11.91 11.76
CA TYR A 705 18.25 -11.06 10.90
C TYR A 705 19.29 -10.35 11.76
N ALA A 706 20.49 -10.23 11.25
CA ALA A 706 21.58 -9.48 11.89
C ALA A 706 22.34 -8.65 10.87
N GLY A 707 22.92 -7.55 11.31
CA GLY A 707 23.67 -6.71 10.40
C GLY A 707 24.46 -5.62 11.09
N ILE A 708 25.16 -4.87 10.26
CA ILE A 708 25.97 -3.72 10.65
C ILE A 708 25.61 -2.54 9.76
N GLU A 709 25.57 -1.36 10.34
CA GLU A 709 25.41 -0.10 9.64
C GLU A 709 26.48 0.89 10.04
N SER A 710 26.94 1.69 9.09
CA SER A 710 27.90 2.75 9.34
C SER A 710 27.53 4.02 8.57
N ARG A 711 27.87 5.19 9.13
CA ARG A 711 27.67 6.52 8.52
C ARG A 711 28.93 7.33 8.71
N TRP A 712 29.44 7.97 7.67
CA TRP A 712 30.65 8.80 7.73
C TRP A 712 30.59 9.97 6.74
#